data_3ffc265dca4425504b0f9b3e381f29a9
#
_entry.id   3ffc265dca4425504b0f9b3e381f29a9
#
_cell.length_a   1.000
_cell.length_b   1.000
_cell.length_c   1.000
_cell.angle_alpha   90.00
_cell.angle_beta   90.00
_cell.angle_gamma   90.00
#
_symmetry.space_group_name_H-M   'P 1'
#
loop_
_entity.id
_entity.type
_entity.pdbx_description
1 polymer ?
#
loop_
_entity_poly.entity_id
_entity_poly.type
_entity_poly.pdbx_seq_one_letter_code
_entity_poly.pdbx_strand_id
1 'polypeptide(L)'
;MGVALSKDSYTCGDIAVLSKLLRLGEGRMVKRLKKVADYVGTLSDDVEKLTDAELRAKTDEFKRRLADQKNPETLDDLLPEAFAVAREAAWRVLDQRPFDVQVMGAAALHLGNVAEMKTGEGKTLTCVLPAYLNALAGNGVHIVTVNDYLAKRDSEWMGRVHRFLGLQVGVILATMTPDERRVAYNADITYGTNNEFGFDYLRDNMAHSLDDLVQRGHHYAIVDEVDSILIDEARTPLIISGPADGASNWYTEFARLAPLMEKDVHYEVDLRKRTVGVHEKGVEFVEDQLGIDNLYEAANSPLVSYLNNALKAKELFSRDKDYIVRDGEVLIVDEFTGRVLIGRRYNEGMHQAIEAKEHVEIKAENQTLATITLQNYFRLYDKLAGMTGTAQTEAAELHEIYKLGVVSIPTNMPMIREDQSDLIYKTEEAKYIAVVDDVAERYAKGQPVLIGTTSVERSEYLSRQFTKRRIPHNVLNAKYHEQEATIIAVAGRRGGVTVATNMAGRGTDIVLGGNVDFLTDQRLRERGLDPVETPEEYEAAWHSELPIVKEEASKEAKEVIEAGGLYVLGTERHESRRIDNQLRGRSGRQGDPGESRFYLSLGDELMRRFNGAALETLLTRLNLPDDVPIEAKMVTRAIKSAQTQVEMTLRCWFITSSYLRTFLRTSKFCCSTWVWALLMARVTILASIGTSSGRFSLVNKVSKAAPLKRRIS
;
A
#
# COMPACT_ATOMS: atom_id res chain seq x y z
N MET A 1 -8.38 -35.77 11.62
CA MET A 1 -6.96 -36.15 11.74
C MET A 1 -6.15 -34.87 11.82
N GLY A 2 -5.82 -34.45 13.05
CA GLY A 2 -5.01 -33.27 13.31
C GLY A 2 -3.52 -33.65 13.13
N VAL A 3 -2.88 -33.04 12.17
CA VAL A 3 -1.42 -33.08 12.03
C VAL A 3 -0.87 -31.99 12.93
N ALA A 4 -0.28 -32.38 14.05
CA ALA A 4 0.51 -31.50 14.91
C ALA A 4 1.78 -31.13 14.13
N LEU A 5 1.86 -29.89 13.68
CA LEU A 5 3.07 -29.32 13.08
C LEU A 5 4.07 -29.01 14.19
N SER A 6 5.20 -29.69 14.17
CA SER A 6 6.34 -29.48 15.05
C SER A 6 6.95 -28.08 14.85
N LYS A 7 7.50 -27.53 15.93
CA LYS A 7 8.06 -26.17 16.05
C LYS A 7 9.44 -26.03 15.37
N ASP A 8 9.57 -26.39 14.11
CA ASP A 8 10.86 -26.26 13.42
C ASP A 8 10.82 -25.20 12.32
N SER A 9 11.85 -24.40 12.29
CA SER A 9 12.11 -23.26 11.42
C SER A 9 11.73 -23.52 9.95
N TYR A 10 10.78 -22.72 9.43
CA TYR A 10 10.39 -22.74 8.02
C TYR A 10 11.57 -22.36 7.11
N THR A 11 11.90 -23.24 6.18
CA THR A 11 12.88 -22.97 5.13
C THR A 11 12.21 -22.32 3.90
N CYS A 12 12.99 -21.71 3.02
CA CYS A 12 12.51 -21.12 1.76
C CYS A 12 11.70 -22.11 0.90
N GLY A 13 11.95 -23.43 1.05
CA GLY A 13 11.18 -24.50 0.41
C GLY A 13 9.76 -24.63 0.96
N ASP A 14 9.57 -24.41 2.25
CA ASP A 14 8.29 -24.61 2.94
C ASP A 14 7.27 -23.54 2.56
N ILE A 15 7.70 -22.29 2.32
CA ILE A 15 6.83 -21.21 1.88
C ILE A 15 6.33 -21.47 0.45
N ALA A 16 7.17 -22.00 -0.42
CA ALA A 16 6.76 -22.38 -1.79
C ALA A 16 5.80 -23.57 -1.79
N VAL A 17 5.95 -24.49 -0.83
CA VAL A 17 5.03 -25.62 -0.62
C VAL A 17 3.71 -25.11 -0.03
N LEU A 18 3.74 -24.22 0.96
CA LEU A 18 2.54 -23.64 1.58
C LEU A 18 1.72 -22.86 0.54
N SER A 19 2.35 -22.06 -0.31
CA SER A 19 1.65 -21.33 -1.37
C SER A 19 1.00 -22.26 -2.41
N LYS A 20 1.59 -23.43 -2.67
CA LYS A 20 0.97 -24.46 -3.53
C LYS A 20 -0.19 -25.19 -2.81
N LEU A 21 -0.06 -25.45 -1.50
CA LEU A 21 -1.10 -26.08 -0.70
C LEU A 21 -2.32 -25.16 -0.53
N LEU A 22 -2.12 -23.85 -0.36
CA LEU A 22 -3.20 -22.86 -0.28
C LEU A 22 -4.01 -22.75 -1.59
N ARG A 23 -3.41 -23.09 -2.74
CA ARG A 23 -4.12 -23.18 -4.03
C ARG A 23 -4.91 -24.48 -4.22
N LEU A 24 -4.65 -25.50 -3.39
CA LEU A 24 -5.42 -26.74 -3.44
C LEU A 24 -6.83 -26.49 -2.88
N GLY A 25 -7.77 -26.22 -3.75
CA GLY A 25 -9.16 -25.91 -3.40
C GLY A 25 -9.67 -24.62 -4.02
N GLU A 26 -8.80 -23.74 -4.49
CA GLU A 26 -9.18 -22.47 -5.14
C GLU A 26 -10.18 -22.70 -6.28
N GLY A 27 -9.92 -23.66 -7.16
CA GLY A 27 -10.85 -24.01 -8.24
C GLY A 27 -12.22 -24.53 -7.77
N ARG A 28 -12.30 -25.14 -6.56
CA ARG A 28 -13.58 -25.54 -5.97
C ARG A 28 -14.31 -24.31 -5.39
N MET A 29 -13.58 -23.40 -4.76
CA MET A 29 -14.12 -22.16 -4.24
C MET A 29 -14.69 -21.31 -5.37
N VAL A 30 -13.94 -21.08 -6.45
CA VAL A 30 -14.39 -20.31 -7.63
C VAL A 30 -15.66 -20.94 -8.21
N LYS A 31 -15.73 -22.28 -8.33
CA LYS A 31 -16.95 -22.97 -8.79
C LYS A 31 -18.14 -22.79 -7.83
N ARG A 32 -17.90 -22.75 -6.52
CA ARG A 32 -18.94 -22.46 -5.51
C ARG A 32 -19.45 -21.03 -5.66
N LEU A 33 -18.54 -20.06 -5.76
CA LEU A 33 -18.88 -18.65 -5.95
C LEU A 33 -19.64 -18.42 -7.26
N LYS A 34 -19.26 -19.12 -8.34
CA LYS A 34 -20.00 -19.05 -9.60
C LYS A 34 -21.45 -19.53 -9.43
N LYS A 35 -21.67 -20.64 -8.72
CA LYS A 35 -23.04 -21.11 -8.45
C LYS A 35 -23.86 -20.09 -7.66
N VAL A 36 -23.24 -19.38 -6.71
CA VAL A 36 -23.90 -18.28 -5.99
C VAL A 36 -24.29 -17.17 -6.97
N ALA A 37 -23.36 -16.72 -7.83
CA ALA A 37 -23.65 -15.69 -8.82
C ALA A 37 -24.73 -16.13 -9.83
N ASP A 38 -24.67 -17.37 -10.30
CA ASP A 38 -25.68 -17.94 -11.18
C ASP A 38 -27.06 -17.94 -10.50
N TYR A 39 -27.13 -18.31 -9.22
CA TYR A 39 -28.38 -18.30 -8.44
C TYR A 39 -28.92 -16.88 -8.20
N VAL A 40 -28.06 -15.93 -7.83
CA VAL A 40 -28.42 -14.49 -7.74
C VAL A 40 -28.99 -14.01 -9.08
N GLY A 41 -28.39 -14.45 -10.21
CA GLY A 41 -28.87 -14.16 -11.55
C GLY A 41 -30.32 -14.62 -11.77
N THR A 42 -30.70 -15.80 -11.27
CA THR A 42 -32.08 -16.33 -11.45
C THR A 42 -33.14 -15.50 -10.69
N LEU A 43 -32.76 -14.78 -9.66
CA LEU A 43 -33.66 -13.91 -8.88
C LEU A 43 -33.86 -12.52 -9.51
N SER A 44 -33.08 -12.17 -10.53
CA SER A 44 -33.07 -10.82 -11.10
C SER A 44 -34.43 -10.40 -11.65
N ASP A 45 -35.10 -11.27 -12.41
CA ASP A 45 -36.38 -10.96 -13.04
C ASP A 45 -37.50 -10.71 -12.02
N ASP A 46 -37.44 -11.32 -10.85
CA ASP A 46 -38.43 -11.12 -9.79
C ASP A 46 -38.16 -9.82 -9.03
N VAL A 47 -36.88 -9.48 -8.79
CA VAL A 47 -36.49 -8.26 -8.09
C VAL A 47 -36.70 -7.01 -8.97
N GLU A 48 -36.49 -7.13 -10.29
CA GLU A 48 -36.72 -6.06 -11.27
C GLU A 48 -38.18 -5.59 -11.30
N LYS A 49 -39.15 -6.48 -11.02
CA LYS A 49 -40.58 -6.17 -11.01
C LYS A 49 -41.00 -5.35 -9.79
N LEU A 50 -40.18 -5.33 -8.74
CA LEU A 50 -40.48 -4.59 -7.51
C LEU A 50 -40.42 -3.07 -7.74
N THR A 51 -41.34 -2.34 -7.15
CA THR A 51 -41.26 -0.88 -7.06
C THR A 51 -40.10 -0.48 -6.13
N ASP A 52 -39.65 0.77 -6.19
CA ASP A 52 -38.60 1.28 -5.32
C ASP A 52 -38.97 1.14 -3.82
N ALA A 53 -40.24 1.36 -3.49
CA ALA A 53 -40.75 1.20 -2.14
C ALA A 53 -40.70 -0.28 -1.68
N GLU A 54 -41.11 -1.21 -2.53
CA GLU A 54 -41.05 -2.66 -2.25
C GLU A 54 -39.60 -3.15 -2.17
N LEU A 55 -38.70 -2.66 -3.04
CA LEU A 55 -37.29 -3.00 -3.01
C LEU A 55 -36.63 -2.54 -1.69
N ARG A 56 -36.95 -1.31 -1.26
CA ARG A 56 -36.51 -0.78 0.04
C ARG A 56 -37.07 -1.59 1.22
N ALA A 57 -38.35 -1.98 1.15
CA ALA A 57 -39.00 -2.76 2.21
C ALA A 57 -38.41 -4.16 2.42
N LYS A 58 -37.66 -4.68 1.43
CA LYS A 58 -36.86 -5.92 1.58
C LYS A 58 -35.83 -5.83 2.70
N THR A 59 -35.26 -4.68 2.97
CA THR A 59 -34.34 -4.48 4.08
C THR A 59 -35.00 -4.79 5.43
N ASP A 60 -36.21 -4.28 5.65
CA ASP A 60 -36.97 -4.53 6.90
C ASP A 60 -37.44 -5.99 6.97
N GLU A 61 -37.79 -6.60 5.84
CA GLU A 61 -38.09 -8.02 5.75
C GLU A 61 -36.91 -8.88 6.17
N PHE A 62 -35.71 -8.62 5.63
CA PHE A 62 -34.51 -9.37 5.97
C PHE A 62 -34.11 -9.20 7.44
N LYS A 63 -34.19 -7.98 7.98
CA LYS A 63 -33.92 -7.72 9.40
C LYS A 63 -34.91 -8.50 10.30
N ARG A 64 -36.17 -8.60 9.91
CA ARG A 64 -37.17 -9.43 10.65
C ARG A 64 -36.87 -10.92 10.58
N ARG A 65 -36.46 -11.44 9.42
CA ARG A 65 -36.10 -12.87 9.22
C ARG A 65 -34.86 -13.23 10.06
N LEU A 66 -33.89 -12.36 10.17
CA LEU A 66 -32.73 -12.55 11.04
C LEU A 66 -33.10 -12.51 12.54
N ALA A 67 -34.11 -11.73 12.93
CA ALA A 67 -34.55 -11.58 14.31
C ALA A 67 -35.57 -12.65 14.74
N ASP A 68 -36.07 -13.50 13.83
CA ASP A 68 -37.11 -14.49 14.14
C ASP A 68 -36.51 -15.63 14.97
N GLN A 69 -36.93 -15.68 16.26
CA GLN A 69 -36.49 -16.72 17.20
C GLN A 69 -37.07 -18.12 16.92
N LYS A 70 -38.16 -18.21 16.15
CA LYS A 70 -38.83 -19.50 15.86
C LYS A 70 -38.22 -20.20 14.65
N ASN A 71 -37.77 -19.43 13.68
CA ASN A 71 -37.13 -19.93 12.46
C ASN A 71 -35.98 -19.03 12.06
N PRO A 72 -34.87 -19.04 12.84
CA PRO A 72 -33.77 -18.11 12.62
C PRO A 72 -33.08 -18.41 11.30
N GLU A 73 -33.05 -17.43 10.41
CA GLU A 73 -32.21 -17.46 9.22
C GLU A 73 -30.85 -16.79 9.49
N THR A 74 -29.84 -17.22 8.77
CA THR A 74 -28.51 -16.66 8.86
C THR A 74 -28.26 -15.67 7.70
N LEU A 75 -27.18 -14.88 7.81
CA LEU A 75 -26.75 -14.04 6.69
C LEU A 75 -26.41 -14.85 5.44
N ASP A 76 -25.93 -16.10 5.62
CA ASP A 76 -25.63 -17.01 4.49
C ASP A 76 -26.92 -17.45 3.77
N ASP A 77 -28.01 -17.65 4.51
CA ASP A 77 -29.32 -18.02 3.94
C ASP A 77 -29.93 -16.85 3.15
N LEU A 78 -29.76 -15.61 3.63
CA LEU A 78 -30.24 -14.39 2.98
C LEU A 78 -29.37 -13.93 1.80
N LEU A 79 -28.13 -14.43 1.70
CA LEU A 79 -27.12 -13.92 0.73
C LEU A 79 -27.67 -13.80 -0.69
N PRO A 80 -28.32 -14.82 -1.29
CA PRO A 80 -28.76 -14.72 -2.69
C PRO A 80 -29.81 -13.63 -2.91
N GLU A 81 -30.81 -13.54 -2.02
CA GLU A 81 -31.88 -12.54 -2.12
C GLU A 81 -31.33 -11.13 -1.87
N ALA A 82 -30.52 -10.95 -0.81
CA ALA A 82 -29.92 -9.66 -0.47
C ALA A 82 -28.99 -9.15 -1.57
N PHE A 83 -28.21 -10.04 -2.19
CA PHE A 83 -27.36 -9.66 -3.32
C PHE A 83 -28.17 -9.31 -4.57
N ALA A 84 -29.26 -10.00 -4.86
CA ALA A 84 -30.16 -9.64 -5.95
C ALA A 84 -30.78 -8.25 -5.74
N VAL A 85 -31.25 -7.96 -4.52
CA VAL A 85 -31.81 -6.65 -4.11
C VAL A 85 -30.75 -5.55 -4.25
N ALA A 86 -29.54 -5.74 -3.71
CA ALA A 86 -28.49 -4.75 -3.79
C ALA A 86 -27.98 -4.55 -5.22
N ARG A 87 -27.95 -5.60 -6.05
CA ARG A 87 -27.60 -5.55 -7.47
C ARG A 87 -28.59 -4.69 -8.27
N GLU A 88 -29.87 -4.86 -8.03
CA GLU A 88 -30.93 -4.08 -8.66
C GLU A 88 -30.92 -2.62 -8.17
N ALA A 89 -30.75 -2.41 -6.87
CA ALA A 89 -30.64 -1.06 -6.31
C ALA A 89 -29.43 -0.31 -6.90
N ALA A 90 -28.29 -0.97 -7.10
CA ALA A 90 -27.11 -0.37 -7.75
C ALA A 90 -27.42 0.01 -9.20
N TRP A 91 -28.16 -0.82 -9.92
CA TRP A 91 -28.61 -0.51 -11.28
C TRP A 91 -29.49 0.74 -11.33
N ARG A 92 -30.52 0.80 -10.46
CA ARG A 92 -31.47 1.95 -10.46
C ARG A 92 -30.83 3.25 -10.02
N VAL A 93 -29.92 3.20 -9.03
CA VAL A 93 -29.37 4.40 -8.40
C VAL A 93 -28.13 4.92 -9.11
N LEU A 94 -27.29 4.01 -9.65
CA LEU A 94 -25.98 4.35 -10.22
C LEU A 94 -25.90 4.13 -11.74
N ASP A 95 -26.93 3.52 -12.36
CA ASP A 95 -26.87 3.01 -13.75
C ASP A 95 -25.71 2.01 -13.95
N GLN A 96 -25.36 1.29 -12.88
CA GLN A 96 -24.28 0.30 -12.86
C GLN A 96 -24.77 -1.01 -12.29
N ARG A 97 -24.99 -2.00 -13.17
CA ARG A 97 -25.38 -3.35 -12.73
C ARG A 97 -24.13 -4.18 -12.46
N PRO A 98 -23.92 -4.67 -11.23
CA PRO A 98 -22.79 -5.54 -10.94
C PRO A 98 -22.74 -6.77 -11.85
N PHE A 99 -21.58 -7.06 -12.44
CA PHE A 99 -21.34 -8.26 -13.24
C PHE A 99 -21.32 -9.53 -12.38
N ASP A 100 -21.53 -10.69 -12.99
CA ASP A 100 -21.50 -11.97 -12.24
C ASP A 100 -20.15 -12.20 -11.56
N VAL A 101 -19.05 -11.80 -12.17
CA VAL A 101 -17.72 -11.85 -11.53
C VAL A 101 -17.61 -10.95 -10.30
N GLN A 102 -18.31 -9.81 -10.29
CA GLN A 102 -18.38 -8.93 -9.13
C GLN A 102 -19.24 -9.54 -8.03
N VAL A 103 -20.34 -10.22 -8.38
CA VAL A 103 -21.15 -11.01 -7.42
C VAL A 103 -20.30 -12.15 -6.81
N MET A 104 -19.46 -12.82 -7.61
CA MET A 104 -18.49 -13.81 -7.11
C MET A 104 -17.50 -13.18 -6.11
N GLY A 105 -16.95 -12.01 -6.44
CA GLY A 105 -16.06 -11.25 -5.56
C GLY A 105 -16.75 -10.86 -4.25
N ALA A 106 -17.97 -10.35 -4.35
CA ALA A 106 -18.82 -10.00 -3.19
C ALA A 106 -19.08 -11.20 -2.26
N ALA A 107 -19.39 -12.36 -2.82
CA ALA A 107 -19.57 -13.59 -2.05
C ALA A 107 -18.27 -14.06 -1.38
N ALA A 108 -17.11 -13.90 -2.04
CA ALA A 108 -15.82 -14.20 -1.43
C ALA A 108 -15.52 -13.28 -0.24
N LEU A 109 -15.84 -11.98 -0.34
CA LEU A 109 -15.73 -11.01 0.76
C LEU A 109 -16.66 -11.38 1.92
N HIS A 110 -17.94 -11.72 1.64
CA HIS A 110 -18.86 -12.15 2.69
C HIS A 110 -18.35 -13.40 3.44
N LEU A 111 -17.70 -14.32 2.75
CA LEU A 111 -17.10 -15.51 3.36
C LEU A 111 -15.78 -15.26 4.10
N GLY A 112 -15.37 -14.01 4.29
CA GLY A 112 -14.14 -13.65 5.02
C GLY A 112 -12.85 -13.98 4.27
N ASN A 113 -12.84 -13.81 2.95
CA ASN A 113 -11.66 -14.01 2.12
C ASN A 113 -11.18 -12.71 1.49
N VAL A 114 -10.00 -12.75 0.92
CA VAL A 114 -9.50 -11.71 0.01
C VAL A 114 -9.92 -12.06 -1.40
N ALA A 115 -10.72 -11.20 -2.02
CA ALA A 115 -11.07 -11.28 -3.43
C ALA A 115 -9.96 -10.62 -4.26
N GLU A 116 -9.13 -11.42 -4.94
CA GLU A 116 -8.20 -10.87 -5.92
C GLU A 116 -8.95 -10.59 -7.22
N MET A 117 -9.30 -9.32 -7.43
CA MET A 117 -9.93 -8.81 -8.64
C MET A 117 -8.97 -7.86 -9.34
N LYS A 118 -8.71 -8.08 -10.62
CA LYS A 118 -7.77 -7.22 -11.37
C LYS A 118 -8.18 -5.75 -11.30
N THR A 119 -7.21 -4.88 -11.45
CA THR A 119 -7.47 -3.43 -11.46
C THR A 119 -8.43 -3.09 -12.61
N GLY A 120 -9.42 -2.23 -12.36
CA GLY A 120 -10.45 -1.91 -13.34
C GLY A 120 -11.66 -2.87 -13.36
N GLU A 121 -11.73 -3.89 -12.48
CA GLU A 121 -12.88 -4.82 -12.38
C GLU A 121 -14.00 -4.31 -11.44
N GLY A 122 -14.00 -3.03 -11.06
CA GLY A 122 -15.07 -2.42 -10.27
C GLY A 122 -15.16 -2.93 -8.83
N LYS A 123 -14.03 -3.04 -8.12
CA LYS A 123 -13.95 -3.46 -6.73
C LYS A 123 -14.86 -2.63 -5.79
N THR A 124 -14.92 -1.32 -5.99
CA THR A 124 -15.75 -0.41 -5.20
C THR A 124 -17.24 -0.79 -5.26
N LEU A 125 -17.75 -1.10 -6.46
CA LEU A 125 -19.12 -1.57 -6.65
C LEU A 125 -19.33 -2.97 -6.05
N THR A 126 -18.33 -3.85 -6.18
CA THR A 126 -18.36 -5.20 -5.60
C THR A 126 -18.57 -5.16 -4.09
N CYS A 127 -17.97 -4.18 -3.40
CA CYS A 127 -18.04 -4.02 -1.94
C CYS A 127 -19.46 -3.71 -1.44
N VAL A 128 -20.33 -3.11 -2.29
CA VAL A 128 -21.71 -2.74 -1.92
C VAL A 128 -22.52 -3.94 -1.45
N LEU A 129 -22.43 -5.08 -2.16
CA LEU A 129 -23.25 -6.26 -1.89
C LEU A 129 -22.98 -6.88 -0.50
N PRO A 130 -21.71 -7.21 -0.15
CA PRO A 130 -21.44 -7.78 1.16
C PRO A 130 -21.58 -6.75 2.28
N ALA A 131 -21.35 -5.46 2.02
CA ALA A 131 -21.61 -4.41 3.00
C ALA A 131 -23.11 -4.33 3.36
N TYR A 132 -23.98 -4.30 2.35
CA TYR A 132 -25.43 -4.33 2.56
C TYR A 132 -25.86 -5.55 3.37
N LEU A 133 -25.49 -6.76 2.96
CA LEU A 133 -25.86 -8.00 3.62
C LEU A 133 -25.43 -8.03 5.10
N ASN A 134 -24.19 -7.67 5.39
CA ASN A 134 -23.68 -7.73 6.76
C ASN A 134 -24.22 -6.59 7.65
N ALA A 135 -24.57 -5.44 7.08
CA ALA A 135 -25.21 -4.35 7.79
C ALA A 135 -26.62 -4.70 8.32
N LEU A 136 -27.31 -5.67 7.70
CA LEU A 136 -28.61 -6.15 8.17
C LEU A 136 -28.58 -6.71 9.61
N ALA A 137 -27.42 -7.18 10.06
CA ALA A 137 -27.23 -7.67 11.42
C ALA A 137 -27.22 -6.56 12.49
N GLY A 138 -27.13 -5.27 12.09
CA GLY A 138 -27.14 -4.13 13.01
C GLY A 138 -25.84 -3.89 13.79
N ASN A 139 -24.79 -4.69 13.58
CA ASN A 139 -23.54 -4.62 14.34
C ASN A 139 -22.52 -3.63 13.74
N GLY A 140 -22.81 -3.05 12.57
CA GLY A 140 -21.95 -2.13 11.83
C GLY A 140 -20.95 -2.82 10.92
N VAL A 141 -20.70 -2.18 9.78
CA VAL A 141 -19.71 -2.60 8.78
C VAL A 141 -18.76 -1.45 8.55
N HIS A 142 -17.46 -1.71 8.66
CA HIS A 142 -16.42 -0.73 8.32
C HIS A 142 -15.85 -1.03 6.92
N ILE A 143 -15.85 -0.02 6.06
CA ILE A 143 -15.21 -0.07 4.74
C ILE A 143 -13.96 0.79 4.82
N VAL A 144 -12.82 0.12 4.70
CA VAL A 144 -11.51 0.71 4.94
C VAL A 144 -10.83 1.04 3.63
N THR A 145 -10.44 2.29 3.44
CA THR A 145 -9.74 2.79 2.25
C THR A 145 -8.35 3.33 2.60
N VAL A 146 -7.57 3.66 1.59
CA VAL A 146 -6.17 4.13 1.78
C VAL A 146 -6.04 5.64 2.05
N ASN A 147 -7.08 6.45 1.82
CA ASN A 147 -7.05 7.89 2.08
C ASN A 147 -8.46 8.50 2.23
N ASP A 148 -8.52 9.71 2.81
CA ASP A 148 -9.75 10.45 3.08
C ASP A 148 -10.53 10.80 1.82
N TYR A 149 -9.83 11.09 0.70
CA TYR A 149 -10.49 11.37 -0.57
C TYR A 149 -11.34 10.18 -1.04
N LEU A 150 -10.78 8.98 -1.02
CA LEU A 150 -11.51 7.76 -1.38
C LEU A 150 -12.62 7.44 -0.37
N ALA A 151 -12.35 7.61 0.92
CA ALA A 151 -13.36 7.40 1.95
C ALA A 151 -14.59 8.29 1.73
N LYS A 152 -14.37 9.58 1.47
CA LYS A 152 -15.42 10.54 1.17
C LYS A 152 -16.13 10.21 -0.15
N ARG A 153 -15.38 10.06 -1.24
CA ARG A 153 -15.94 9.75 -2.58
C ARG A 153 -16.80 8.48 -2.53
N ASP A 154 -16.29 7.40 -1.97
CA ASP A 154 -16.97 6.12 -2.00
C ASP A 154 -18.18 6.07 -1.05
N SER A 155 -18.12 6.77 0.09
CA SER A 155 -19.27 6.93 0.99
C SER A 155 -20.40 7.77 0.37
N GLU A 156 -20.06 8.75 -0.46
CA GLU A 156 -21.05 9.54 -1.20
C GLU A 156 -21.61 8.74 -2.38
N TRP A 157 -20.77 8.15 -3.19
CA TRP A 157 -21.14 7.45 -4.41
C TRP A 157 -21.85 6.13 -4.14
N MET A 158 -21.21 5.19 -3.49
CA MET A 158 -21.81 3.88 -3.14
C MET A 158 -22.86 4.01 -2.04
N GLY A 159 -22.70 4.99 -1.15
CA GLY A 159 -23.65 5.30 -0.11
C GLY A 159 -25.05 5.64 -0.63
N ARG A 160 -25.18 6.12 -1.87
CA ARG A 160 -26.49 6.33 -2.52
C ARG A 160 -27.29 5.02 -2.58
N VAL A 161 -26.66 3.88 -2.91
CA VAL A 161 -27.31 2.58 -2.97
C VAL A 161 -27.76 2.14 -1.57
N HIS A 162 -26.89 2.27 -0.57
CA HIS A 162 -27.21 1.89 0.81
C HIS A 162 -28.36 2.74 1.39
N ARG A 163 -28.34 4.07 1.17
CA ARG A 163 -29.39 4.98 1.61
C ARG A 163 -30.72 4.70 0.88
N PHE A 164 -30.67 4.38 -0.42
CA PHE A 164 -31.84 3.96 -1.18
C PHE A 164 -32.49 2.72 -0.57
N LEU A 165 -31.70 1.75 -0.12
CA LEU A 165 -32.15 0.55 0.59
C LEU A 165 -32.48 0.79 2.07
N GLY A 166 -32.43 2.03 2.57
CA GLY A 166 -32.85 2.39 3.93
C GLY A 166 -31.77 2.24 5.00
N LEU A 167 -30.49 2.06 4.65
CA LEU A 167 -29.38 2.01 5.59
C LEU A 167 -28.74 3.38 5.78
N GLN A 168 -28.17 3.60 6.97
CA GLN A 168 -27.39 4.78 7.30
C GLN A 168 -25.92 4.58 6.90
N VAL A 169 -25.31 5.63 6.35
CA VAL A 169 -23.92 5.64 5.91
C VAL A 169 -23.19 6.80 6.55
N GLY A 170 -22.13 6.49 7.30
CA GLY A 170 -21.19 7.45 7.89
C GLY A 170 -19.84 7.42 7.17
N VAL A 171 -19.06 8.48 7.39
CA VAL A 171 -17.66 8.59 6.95
C VAL A 171 -16.82 9.15 8.08
N ILE A 172 -15.61 8.65 8.25
CA ILE A 172 -14.63 9.18 9.20
C ILE A 172 -13.51 9.85 8.40
N LEU A 173 -13.31 11.14 8.68
CA LEU A 173 -12.28 11.98 8.07
C LEU A 173 -11.38 12.58 9.14
N ALA A 174 -10.14 12.93 8.79
CA ALA A 174 -9.15 13.47 9.73
C ALA A 174 -9.60 14.76 10.43
N THR A 175 -10.43 15.58 9.77
CA THR A 175 -10.88 16.88 10.28
C THR A 175 -12.09 16.82 11.23
N MET A 176 -12.69 15.64 11.44
CA MET A 176 -13.93 15.49 12.21
C MET A 176 -13.68 15.55 13.72
N THR A 177 -14.63 16.16 14.42
CA THR A 177 -14.70 16.19 15.89
C THR A 177 -15.12 14.82 16.47
N PRO A 178 -14.85 14.55 17.75
CA PRO A 178 -15.28 13.28 18.38
C PRO A 178 -16.79 13.02 18.31
N ASP A 179 -17.63 14.06 18.44
CA ASP A 179 -19.08 13.92 18.39
C ASP A 179 -19.56 13.53 16.97
N GLU A 180 -19.01 14.16 15.94
CA GLU A 180 -19.27 13.79 14.54
C GLU A 180 -18.84 12.34 14.26
N ARG A 181 -17.67 11.94 14.76
CA ARG A 181 -17.17 10.56 14.63
C ARG A 181 -18.11 9.56 15.30
N ARG A 182 -18.61 9.87 16.50
CA ARG A 182 -19.56 9.01 17.23
C ARG A 182 -20.83 8.78 16.42
N VAL A 183 -21.36 9.82 15.80
CA VAL A 183 -22.53 9.70 14.91
C VAL A 183 -22.19 8.82 13.69
N ALA A 184 -21.05 9.01 13.08
CA ALA A 184 -20.61 8.24 11.90
C ALA A 184 -20.37 6.75 12.22
N TYR A 185 -19.78 6.42 13.39
CA TYR A 185 -19.62 5.03 13.83
C TYR A 185 -20.93 4.33 14.19
N ASN A 186 -21.97 5.07 14.56
CA ASN A 186 -23.30 4.52 14.83
C ASN A 186 -24.11 4.24 13.57
N ALA A 187 -23.66 4.65 12.38
CA ALA A 187 -24.28 4.28 11.13
C ALA A 187 -24.17 2.78 10.84
N ASP A 188 -25.05 2.24 9.97
CA ASP A 188 -25.03 0.82 9.57
C ASP A 188 -23.72 0.47 8.83
N ILE A 189 -23.21 1.41 8.03
CA ILE A 189 -21.96 1.28 7.26
C ILE A 189 -21.13 2.53 7.46
N THR A 190 -19.86 2.36 7.86
CA THR A 190 -18.93 3.47 8.08
C THR A 190 -17.70 3.34 7.18
N TYR A 191 -17.47 4.34 6.36
CA TYR A 191 -16.26 4.47 5.54
C TYR A 191 -15.19 5.23 6.30
N GLY A 192 -13.92 4.89 6.08
CA GLY A 192 -12.80 5.62 6.67
C GLY A 192 -11.46 5.05 6.25
N THR A 193 -10.38 5.68 6.69
CA THR A 193 -9.04 5.18 6.44
C THR A 193 -8.58 4.23 7.55
N ASN A 194 -7.66 3.33 7.21
CA ASN A 194 -7.00 2.46 8.18
C ASN A 194 -6.37 3.24 9.35
N ASN A 195 -5.82 4.42 9.06
CA ASN A 195 -5.19 5.27 10.05
C ASN A 195 -6.19 5.87 11.01
N GLU A 196 -7.28 6.47 10.50
CA GLU A 196 -8.29 7.10 11.33
C GLU A 196 -8.99 6.09 12.25
N PHE A 197 -9.39 4.92 11.71
CA PHE A 197 -9.93 3.85 12.52
C PHE A 197 -8.98 3.38 13.62
N GLY A 198 -7.69 3.23 13.30
CA GLY A 198 -6.69 2.82 14.27
C GLY A 198 -6.35 3.90 15.30
N PHE A 199 -6.33 5.19 14.90
CA PHE A 199 -6.13 6.30 15.84
C PHE A 199 -7.33 6.50 16.74
N ASP A 200 -8.57 6.34 16.25
CA ASP A 200 -9.75 6.39 17.10
C ASP A 200 -9.74 5.26 18.13
N TYR A 201 -9.32 4.05 17.74
CA TYR A 201 -9.11 2.96 18.68
C TYR A 201 -8.08 3.31 19.77
N LEU A 202 -6.98 3.95 19.41
CA LEU A 202 -5.98 4.39 20.40
C LEU A 202 -6.57 5.48 21.32
N ARG A 203 -7.29 6.45 20.76
CA ARG A 203 -7.96 7.51 21.55
C ARG A 203 -8.98 6.93 22.52
N ASP A 204 -9.81 6.01 22.06
CA ASP A 204 -10.80 5.32 22.90
C ASP A 204 -10.14 4.52 24.05
N ASN A 205 -8.96 3.91 23.81
CA ASN A 205 -8.22 3.23 24.88
C ASN A 205 -7.49 4.18 25.85
N MET A 206 -7.47 5.47 25.55
CA MET A 206 -6.94 6.53 26.45
C MET A 206 -8.07 7.32 27.11
N ALA A 207 -9.34 7.05 26.79
CA ALA A 207 -10.50 7.74 27.33
C ALA A 207 -10.66 7.48 28.83
N HIS A 208 -11.12 8.49 29.55
CA HIS A 208 -11.36 8.41 30.99
C HIS A 208 -12.82 8.05 31.32
N SER A 209 -13.74 8.24 30.39
CA SER A 209 -15.17 7.92 30.53
C SER A 209 -15.65 7.07 29.32
N LEU A 210 -16.69 6.26 29.54
CA LEU A 210 -17.35 5.54 28.45
C LEU A 210 -18.05 6.49 27.48
N ASP A 211 -18.45 7.66 27.93
CA ASP A 211 -19.09 8.68 27.10
C ASP A 211 -18.13 9.34 26.12
N ASP A 212 -16.81 9.23 26.38
CA ASP A 212 -15.76 9.75 25.50
C ASP A 212 -15.46 8.80 24.32
N LEU A 213 -15.93 7.55 24.39
CA LEU A 213 -15.71 6.57 23.33
C LEU A 213 -16.46 6.96 22.05
N VAL A 214 -15.80 6.82 20.91
CA VAL A 214 -16.39 7.09 19.60
C VAL A 214 -16.75 5.82 18.84
N GLN A 215 -15.95 4.74 18.99
CA GLN A 215 -16.19 3.46 18.33
C GLN A 215 -17.14 2.59 19.16
N ARG A 216 -17.99 1.80 18.47
CA ARG A 216 -18.92 0.88 19.15
C ARG A 216 -18.44 -0.57 19.18
N GLY A 217 -17.65 -1.02 18.24
CA GLY A 217 -17.17 -2.40 18.18
C GLY A 217 -16.56 -2.73 16.81
N HIS A 218 -15.93 -3.91 16.72
CA HIS A 218 -15.20 -4.35 15.56
C HIS A 218 -15.81 -5.63 15.00
N HIS A 219 -17.01 -5.52 14.37
CA HIS A 219 -17.73 -6.69 13.88
C HIS A 219 -17.22 -7.14 12.50
N TYR A 220 -17.37 -6.32 11.47
CA TYR A 220 -16.96 -6.68 10.12
C TYR A 220 -16.20 -5.54 9.43
N ALA A 221 -15.04 -5.84 8.88
CA ALA A 221 -14.30 -4.90 8.04
C ALA A 221 -14.08 -5.46 6.63
N ILE A 222 -14.31 -4.62 5.64
CA ILE A 222 -13.91 -4.84 4.24
C ILE A 222 -12.78 -3.86 3.93
N VAL A 223 -11.59 -4.39 3.65
CA VAL A 223 -10.40 -3.59 3.39
C VAL A 223 -10.18 -3.49 1.89
N ASP A 224 -10.34 -2.29 1.33
CA ASP A 224 -9.95 -2.04 -0.06
C ASP A 224 -8.43 -1.87 -0.16
N GLU A 225 -7.85 -2.36 -1.25
CA GLU A 225 -6.40 -2.42 -1.45
C GLU A 225 -5.70 -3.10 -0.26
N VAL A 226 -6.22 -4.27 0.11
CA VAL A 226 -5.83 -5.04 1.30
C VAL A 226 -4.33 -5.33 1.38
N ASP A 227 -3.64 -5.47 0.27
CA ASP A 227 -2.20 -5.68 0.19
C ASP A 227 -1.40 -4.43 0.61
N SER A 228 -1.88 -3.21 0.33
CA SER A 228 -1.27 -2.00 0.87
C SER A 228 -1.47 -1.89 2.37
N ILE A 229 -2.71 -2.02 2.80
CA ILE A 229 -3.09 -1.72 4.19
C ILE A 229 -2.58 -2.81 5.14
N LEU A 230 -2.82 -4.09 4.81
CA LEU A 230 -2.48 -5.20 5.72
C LEU A 230 -1.04 -5.72 5.56
N ILE A 231 -0.36 -5.40 4.47
CA ILE A 231 1.03 -5.84 4.24
C ILE A 231 2.00 -4.67 4.33
N ASP A 232 1.87 -3.65 3.48
CA ASP A 232 2.86 -2.56 3.41
C ASP A 232 2.76 -1.61 4.60
N GLU A 233 1.59 -0.99 4.80
CA GLU A 233 1.39 -0.02 5.88
C GLU A 233 1.35 -0.67 7.25
N ALA A 234 0.95 -1.93 7.34
CA ALA A 234 0.91 -2.66 8.60
C ALA A 234 2.28 -2.84 9.26
N ARG A 235 3.35 -2.61 8.51
CA ARG A 235 4.73 -2.65 9.02
C ARG A 235 5.05 -1.50 9.96
N THR A 236 4.37 -0.37 9.85
CA THR A 236 4.55 0.80 10.70
C THR A 236 3.46 0.86 11.76
N PRO A 237 3.78 0.93 13.06
CA PRO A 237 2.76 1.08 14.09
C PRO A 237 2.14 2.47 14.05
N LEU A 238 0.87 2.56 14.44
CA LEU A 238 0.23 3.82 14.81
C LEU A 238 0.67 4.20 16.21
N ILE A 239 1.06 5.45 16.41
CA ILE A 239 1.60 5.95 17.67
C ILE A 239 0.92 7.27 18.01
N ILE A 240 0.37 7.37 19.22
CA ILE A 240 0.02 8.66 19.83
C ILE A 240 1.15 9.02 20.78
N SER A 241 1.71 10.21 20.62
CA SER A 241 2.76 10.72 21.48
C SER A 241 2.40 12.09 22.01
N GLY A 242 2.86 12.39 23.21
CA GLY A 242 2.77 13.70 23.85
C GLY A 242 4.15 14.33 24.03
N PRO A 243 4.24 15.64 24.28
CA PRO A 243 5.51 16.31 24.45
C PRO A 243 6.26 15.75 25.67
N ALA A 244 7.53 15.44 25.47
CA ALA A 244 8.47 15.18 26.55
C ALA A 244 9.22 16.47 26.92
N ASP A 245 9.70 16.58 28.13
CA ASP A 245 10.42 17.76 28.60
C ASP A 245 11.77 17.92 27.87
N GLY A 246 11.94 19.05 27.17
CA GLY A 246 13.21 19.58 26.69
C GLY A 246 13.64 19.09 25.28
N ALA A 247 13.67 20.02 24.31
CA ALA A 247 14.43 19.84 23.08
C ALA A 247 15.94 19.88 23.41
N SER A 248 16.67 18.81 23.06
CA SER A 248 18.10 18.76 23.28
C SER A 248 18.87 19.52 22.20
N ASN A 249 19.69 20.49 22.57
CA ASN A 249 20.63 21.18 21.67
C ASN A 249 21.63 20.24 21.00
N TRP A 250 21.73 19.01 21.47
CA TRP A 250 22.63 18.00 20.93
C TRP A 250 22.29 17.59 19.48
N TYR A 251 21.04 17.65 19.07
CA TYR A 251 20.69 17.38 17.66
C TYR A 251 21.38 18.38 16.71
N THR A 252 21.36 19.67 17.07
CA THR A 252 22.02 20.71 16.27
C THR A 252 23.53 20.52 16.26
N GLU A 253 24.13 20.19 17.41
CA GLU A 253 25.56 19.98 17.52
C GLU A 253 26.03 18.77 16.68
N PHE A 254 25.37 17.63 16.78
CA PHE A 254 25.72 16.47 15.98
C PHE A 254 25.37 16.63 14.50
N ALA A 255 24.36 17.41 14.12
CA ALA A 255 24.10 17.77 12.73
C ALA A 255 25.24 18.62 12.14
N ARG A 256 25.92 19.46 12.95
CA ARG A 256 27.11 20.22 12.58
C ARG A 256 28.34 19.31 12.43
N LEU A 257 28.51 18.32 13.29
CA LEU A 257 29.66 17.41 13.30
C LEU A 257 29.60 16.34 12.20
N ALA A 258 28.43 15.78 11.95
CA ALA A 258 28.25 14.67 11.01
C ALA A 258 28.79 14.95 9.59
N PRO A 259 28.61 16.15 8.97
CA PRO A 259 29.22 16.47 7.68
C PRO A 259 30.74 16.46 7.67
N LEU A 260 31.39 16.74 8.79
CA LEU A 260 32.85 16.77 8.93
C LEU A 260 33.46 15.36 9.04
N MET A 261 32.65 14.36 9.35
CA MET A 261 33.11 12.99 9.44
C MET A 261 33.15 12.33 8.06
N GLU A 262 34.24 11.62 7.78
CA GLU A 262 34.50 10.95 6.49
C GLU A 262 34.08 9.48 6.57
N LYS A 263 33.34 9.04 5.55
CA LYS A 263 32.97 7.65 5.39
C LYS A 263 34.21 6.76 5.15
N ASP A 264 34.17 5.54 5.64
CA ASP A 264 35.24 4.53 5.59
C ASP A 264 36.52 4.91 6.37
N VAL A 265 36.58 6.11 6.99
CA VAL A 265 37.61 6.56 7.91
C VAL A 265 37.05 6.64 9.34
N HIS A 266 35.97 7.40 9.53
CA HIS A 266 35.37 7.67 10.83
C HIS A 266 34.16 6.76 11.11
N TYR A 267 33.49 6.26 10.05
CA TYR A 267 32.35 5.36 10.17
C TYR A 267 32.18 4.53 8.89
N GLU A 268 31.51 3.38 9.03
CA GLU A 268 31.08 2.53 7.91
C GLU A 268 29.57 2.56 7.75
N VAL A 269 29.09 2.30 6.52
CA VAL A 269 27.67 2.26 6.18
C VAL A 269 27.32 0.91 5.57
N ASP A 270 26.45 0.14 6.23
CA ASP A 270 25.87 -1.07 5.65
C ASP A 270 24.47 -0.76 5.09
N LEU A 271 24.41 -0.50 3.79
CA LEU A 271 23.17 -0.18 3.09
C LEU A 271 22.15 -1.35 3.12
N ARG A 272 22.63 -2.60 3.23
CA ARG A 272 21.76 -3.79 3.26
C ARG A 272 21.01 -3.87 4.58
N LYS A 273 21.69 -3.56 5.67
CA LYS A 273 21.12 -3.57 7.04
C LYS A 273 20.54 -2.23 7.44
N ARG A 274 20.72 -1.20 6.63
CA ARG A 274 20.40 0.21 6.97
C ARG A 274 21.00 0.62 8.33
N THR A 275 22.30 0.33 8.52
CA THR A 275 23.02 0.66 9.76
C THR A 275 24.28 1.44 9.47
N VAL A 276 24.68 2.26 10.44
CA VAL A 276 25.95 2.97 10.46
C VAL A 276 26.75 2.46 11.67
N GLY A 277 28.02 2.13 11.47
CA GLY A 277 28.95 1.73 12.51
C GLY A 277 30.05 2.79 12.65
N VAL A 278 30.26 3.33 13.85
CA VAL A 278 31.32 4.31 14.11
C VAL A 278 32.63 3.58 14.40
N HIS A 279 33.71 3.98 13.74
CA HIS A 279 35.05 3.46 13.98
C HIS A 279 35.72 4.18 15.16
N GLU A 280 36.79 3.62 15.69
CA GLU A 280 37.59 4.21 16.78
C GLU A 280 38.02 5.65 16.47
N LYS A 281 38.54 5.91 15.27
CA LYS A 281 38.88 7.27 14.80
C LYS A 281 37.70 8.23 14.77
N GLY A 282 36.49 7.72 14.53
CA GLY A 282 35.27 8.53 14.58
C GLY A 282 34.88 8.89 16.00
N VAL A 283 35.12 7.99 16.96
CA VAL A 283 34.92 8.24 18.37
C VAL A 283 35.90 9.29 18.87
N GLU A 284 37.21 9.12 18.61
CA GLU A 284 38.28 10.09 18.92
C GLU A 284 37.95 11.47 18.35
N PHE A 285 37.53 11.55 17.08
CA PHE A 285 37.13 12.81 16.46
C PHE A 285 35.98 13.51 17.20
N VAL A 286 34.96 12.77 17.63
CA VAL A 286 33.82 13.34 18.36
C VAL A 286 34.22 13.78 19.77
N GLU A 287 35.05 12.99 20.45
CA GLU A 287 35.61 13.30 21.78
C GLU A 287 36.41 14.60 21.73
N ASP A 288 37.29 14.75 20.76
CA ASP A 288 38.09 15.96 20.53
C ASP A 288 37.19 17.18 20.26
N GLN A 289 36.17 17.04 19.40
CA GLN A 289 35.29 18.14 19.03
C GLN A 289 34.37 18.59 20.17
N LEU A 290 33.97 17.67 21.06
CA LEU A 290 33.11 17.97 22.21
C LEU A 290 33.90 18.27 23.46
N GLY A 291 35.21 18.03 23.50
CA GLY A 291 36.06 18.22 24.69
C GLY A 291 35.72 17.25 25.81
N ILE A 292 35.38 16.01 25.50
CA ILE A 292 35.05 14.96 26.45
C ILE A 292 36.10 13.86 26.40
N ASP A 293 36.40 13.26 27.57
CA ASP A 293 37.45 12.22 27.63
C ASP A 293 37.01 10.84 27.13
N ASN A 294 35.70 10.52 27.23
CA ASN A 294 35.20 9.21 26.81
C ASN A 294 33.69 9.30 26.46
N LEU A 295 33.38 9.03 25.20
CA LEU A 295 32.01 9.05 24.65
C LEU A 295 31.12 7.93 25.25
N TYR A 296 31.72 6.81 25.64
CA TYR A 296 31.00 5.64 26.17
C TYR A 296 30.88 5.64 27.70
N GLU A 297 31.36 6.65 28.38
CA GLU A 297 31.12 6.82 29.79
C GLU A 297 29.62 6.97 30.13
N ALA A 298 29.17 6.53 31.28
CA ALA A 298 27.75 6.50 31.65
C ALA A 298 27.07 7.89 31.52
N ALA A 299 27.79 8.97 31.82
CA ALA A 299 27.33 10.35 31.69
C ALA A 299 27.15 10.76 30.20
N ASN A 300 27.98 10.26 29.30
CA ASN A 300 28.01 10.59 27.88
C ASN A 300 27.24 9.61 27.01
N SER A 301 26.77 8.48 27.57
CA SER A 301 26.06 7.41 26.84
C SER A 301 24.90 7.91 25.97
N PRO A 302 24.08 8.91 26.33
CA PRO A 302 23.05 9.46 25.47
C PRO A 302 23.60 10.08 24.18
N LEU A 303 24.85 10.62 24.18
CA LEU A 303 25.47 11.26 23.03
C LEU A 303 25.70 10.29 21.87
N VAL A 304 25.96 9.02 22.19
CA VAL A 304 26.11 7.94 21.19
C VAL A 304 24.86 7.80 20.34
N SER A 305 23.67 7.98 20.92
CA SER A 305 22.42 7.94 20.16
C SER A 305 22.29 9.12 19.20
N TYR A 306 22.62 10.33 19.66
CA TYR A 306 22.61 11.53 18.81
C TYR A 306 23.57 11.41 17.63
N LEU A 307 24.82 10.94 17.89
CA LEU A 307 25.82 10.69 16.86
C LEU A 307 25.31 9.68 15.81
N ASN A 308 24.79 8.54 16.26
CA ASN A 308 24.29 7.51 15.36
C ASN A 308 23.11 8.01 14.52
N ASN A 309 22.20 8.80 15.12
CA ASN A 309 21.06 9.36 14.40
C ASN A 309 21.49 10.42 13.39
N ALA A 310 22.46 11.27 13.72
CA ALA A 310 23.00 12.26 12.78
C ALA A 310 23.69 11.61 11.57
N LEU A 311 24.49 10.57 11.80
CA LEU A 311 25.13 9.81 10.71
C LEU A 311 24.12 9.02 9.87
N LYS A 312 23.12 8.41 10.49
CA LYS A 312 22.01 7.77 9.75
C LYS A 312 21.22 8.79 8.94
N ALA A 313 20.89 9.95 9.50
CA ALA A 313 20.21 11.02 8.78
C ALA A 313 21.02 11.50 7.57
N LYS A 314 22.36 11.56 7.69
CA LYS A 314 23.26 11.90 6.59
C LYS A 314 23.27 10.86 5.48
N GLU A 315 23.41 9.57 5.82
CA GLU A 315 23.75 8.51 4.86
C GLU A 315 22.55 7.67 4.38
N LEU A 316 21.51 7.55 5.21
CA LEU A 316 20.40 6.60 4.97
C LEU A 316 19.06 7.27 4.69
N PHE A 317 18.96 8.59 4.93
CA PHE A 317 17.73 9.35 4.69
C PHE A 317 18.00 10.48 3.69
N SER A 318 17.40 10.37 2.53
CA SER A 318 17.57 11.31 1.42
C SER A 318 16.35 12.21 1.28
N ARG A 319 16.60 13.52 1.13
CA ARG A 319 15.55 14.48 0.79
C ARG A 319 14.97 14.15 -0.59
N ASP A 320 13.68 14.41 -0.75
CA ASP A 320 12.90 14.14 -1.96
C ASP A 320 12.76 12.64 -2.32
N LYS A 321 13.19 11.75 -1.40
CA LYS A 321 13.00 10.31 -1.47
C LYS A 321 12.31 9.78 -0.21
N ASP A 322 12.98 9.87 0.94
CA ASP A 322 12.47 9.36 2.22
C ASP A 322 11.61 10.42 2.95
N TYR A 323 11.86 11.70 2.68
CA TYR A 323 11.11 12.83 3.22
C TYR A 323 11.19 14.04 2.28
N ILE A 324 10.24 14.98 2.47
CA ILE A 324 10.27 16.30 1.84
C ILE A 324 10.31 17.39 2.93
N VAL A 325 10.78 18.58 2.56
CA VAL A 325 10.70 19.78 3.41
C VAL A 325 9.69 20.73 2.79
N ARG A 326 8.61 21.04 3.53
CA ARG A 326 7.56 21.97 3.12
C ARG A 326 7.15 22.83 4.31
N ASP A 327 6.99 24.11 4.10
CA ASP A 327 6.58 25.11 5.12
C ASP A 327 7.44 25.10 6.40
N GLY A 328 8.73 24.78 6.27
CA GLY A 328 9.65 24.69 7.40
C GLY A 328 9.53 23.40 8.23
N GLU A 329 8.80 22.41 7.73
CA GLU A 329 8.62 21.12 8.38
C GLU A 329 9.17 19.96 7.53
N VAL A 330 9.71 18.94 8.20
CA VAL A 330 10.07 17.67 7.59
C VAL A 330 8.83 16.78 7.54
N LEU A 331 8.45 16.33 6.36
CA LEU A 331 7.32 15.44 6.13
C LEU A 331 7.81 14.12 5.55
N ILE A 332 7.41 13.00 6.16
CA ILE A 332 7.80 11.66 5.71
C ILE A 332 7.10 11.34 4.38
N VAL A 333 7.85 10.77 3.44
CA VAL A 333 7.30 10.16 2.23
C VAL A 333 7.27 8.65 2.44
N ASP A 334 6.12 8.05 2.25
CA ASP A 334 5.96 6.61 2.33
C ASP A 334 6.71 5.92 1.17
N GLU A 335 7.58 5.00 1.48
CA GLU A 335 8.46 4.32 0.52
C GLU A 335 7.65 3.50 -0.50
N PHE A 336 6.49 2.98 -0.11
CA PHE A 336 5.66 2.10 -0.93
C PHE A 336 4.62 2.85 -1.77
N THR A 337 3.99 3.86 -1.16
CA THR A 337 2.91 4.62 -1.83
C THR A 337 3.39 5.93 -2.46
N GLY A 338 4.59 6.42 -2.08
CA GLY A 338 5.12 7.71 -2.50
C GLY A 338 4.31 8.91 -1.97
N ARG A 339 3.47 8.70 -0.97
CA ARG A 339 2.61 9.74 -0.37
C ARG A 339 3.25 10.37 0.84
N VAL A 340 2.91 11.63 1.07
CA VAL A 340 3.27 12.32 2.31
C VAL A 340 2.43 11.80 3.47
N LEU A 341 3.10 11.36 4.53
CA LEU A 341 2.45 10.89 5.75
C LEU A 341 2.31 12.06 6.73
N ILE A 342 1.23 12.82 6.60
CA ILE A 342 0.96 13.99 7.45
C ILE A 342 0.79 13.54 8.91
N GLY A 343 1.43 14.29 9.83
CA GLY A 343 1.35 14.02 11.26
C GLY A 343 2.19 12.82 11.76
N ARG A 344 2.86 12.08 10.87
CA ARG A 344 3.81 11.02 11.25
C ARG A 344 5.22 11.56 11.42
N ARG A 345 5.95 11.00 12.38
CA ARG A 345 7.36 11.31 12.67
C ARG A 345 8.16 10.02 12.80
N TYR A 346 9.44 10.06 12.45
CA TYR A 346 10.38 8.98 12.75
C TYR A 346 10.62 8.90 14.25
N ASN A 347 10.77 7.69 14.77
CA ASN A 347 10.97 7.41 16.20
C ASN A 347 12.44 7.58 16.62
N GLU A 348 12.67 7.52 17.94
CA GLU A 348 14.00 7.42 18.58
C GLU A 348 14.94 8.58 18.23
N GLY A 349 14.40 9.79 18.09
CA GLY A 349 15.20 10.99 17.78
C GLY A 349 15.62 11.12 16.31
N MET A 350 15.23 10.18 15.43
CA MET A 350 15.60 10.24 14.02
C MET A 350 14.96 11.42 13.31
N HIS A 351 13.70 11.76 13.61
CA HIS A 351 13.03 12.91 13.00
C HIS A 351 13.73 14.21 13.35
N GLN A 352 14.10 14.39 14.62
CA GLN A 352 14.86 15.55 15.09
C GLN A 352 16.25 15.63 14.45
N ALA A 353 16.90 14.49 14.23
CA ALA A 353 18.19 14.46 13.52
C ALA A 353 18.04 14.89 12.04
N ILE A 354 16.91 14.57 11.41
CA ILE A 354 16.61 15.03 10.05
C ILE A 354 16.22 16.52 10.07
N GLU A 355 15.42 16.97 11.01
CA GLU A 355 15.09 18.40 11.21
C GLU A 355 16.36 19.22 11.38
N ALA A 356 17.31 18.75 12.22
CA ALA A 356 18.60 19.38 12.41
C ALA A 356 19.45 19.38 11.14
N LYS A 357 19.48 18.28 10.39
CA LYS A 357 20.18 18.17 9.10
C LYS A 357 19.66 19.17 8.08
N GLU A 358 18.36 19.38 8.03
CA GLU A 358 17.70 20.29 7.08
C GLU A 358 17.61 21.74 7.57
N HIS A 359 18.17 22.01 8.77
CA HIS A 359 18.16 23.34 9.41
C HIS A 359 16.77 23.93 9.59
N VAL A 360 15.77 23.09 9.84
CA VAL A 360 14.42 23.51 10.22
C VAL A 360 14.25 23.48 11.74
N GLU A 361 13.14 24.01 12.24
CA GLU A 361 12.86 24.01 13.67
C GLU A 361 12.79 22.58 14.22
N ILE A 362 13.61 22.28 15.25
CA ILE A 362 13.64 20.99 15.91
C ILE A 362 12.52 20.95 16.94
N LYS A 363 11.47 20.18 16.64
CA LYS A 363 10.36 20.01 17.58
C LYS A 363 10.75 19.09 18.72
N ALA A 364 10.18 19.35 19.91
CA ALA A 364 10.44 18.57 21.12
C ALA A 364 10.31 17.06 20.87
N GLU A 365 11.12 16.27 21.58
CA GLU A 365 10.98 14.82 21.61
C GLU A 365 9.63 14.46 22.20
N ASN A 366 8.94 13.50 21.59
CA ASN A 366 7.63 13.09 22.05
C ASN A 366 7.73 11.76 22.80
N GLN A 367 7.07 11.70 23.97
CA GLN A 367 6.89 10.45 24.69
C GLN A 367 5.72 9.67 24.10
N THR A 368 5.92 8.38 23.80
CA THR A 368 4.85 7.51 23.31
C THR A 368 3.82 7.24 24.40
N LEU A 369 2.59 7.67 24.18
CA LEU A 369 1.46 7.46 25.10
C LEU A 369 0.72 6.15 24.76
N ALA A 370 0.43 5.91 23.49
CA ALA A 370 -0.25 4.71 23.03
C ALA A 370 0.29 4.27 21.68
N THR A 371 0.30 2.97 21.42
CA THR A 371 0.73 2.40 20.14
C THR A 371 -0.02 1.13 19.81
N ILE A 372 -0.36 0.96 18.52
CA ILE A 372 -0.88 -0.29 17.98
C ILE A 372 -0.34 -0.50 16.56
N THR A 373 -0.06 -1.73 16.18
CA THR A 373 0.17 -2.07 14.77
C THR A 373 -1.17 -2.29 14.06
N LEU A 374 -1.27 -1.94 12.78
CA LEU A 374 -2.47 -2.26 11.99
C LEU A 374 -2.78 -3.75 11.99
N GLN A 375 -1.74 -4.60 12.04
CA GLN A 375 -1.91 -6.05 12.19
C GLN A 375 -2.73 -6.42 13.44
N ASN A 376 -2.39 -5.83 14.59
CA ASN A 376 -3.11 -6.11 15.83
C ASN A 376 -4.50 -5.47 15.80
N TYR A 377 -4.64 -4.28 15.22
CA TYR A 377 -5.92 -3.59 15.09
C TYR A 377 -6.92 -4.41 14.26
N PHE A 378 -6.56 -4.83 13.04
CA PHE A 378 -7.48 -5.58 12.18
C PHE A 378 -7.79 -7.00 12.68
N ARG A 379 -7.01 -7.53 13.60
CA ARG A 379 -7.33 -8.80 14.30
C ARG A 379 -8.39 -8.64 15.39
N LEU A 380 -8.83 -7.45 15.71
CA LEU A 380 -9.93 -7.19 16.64
C LEU A 380 -11.29 -7.45 16.00
N TYR A 381 -11.38 -7.40 14.67
CA TYR A 381 -12.63 -7.67 13.98
C TYR A 381 -13.01 -9.14 14.07
N ASP A 382 -14.30 -9.41 14.36
CA ASP A 382 -14.87 -10.77 14.35
C ASP A 382 -14.78 -11.38 12.96
N LYS A 383 -14.97 -10.54 11.91
CA LYS A 383 -14.92 -10.91 10.51
C LYS A 383 -14.10 -9.88 9.72
N LEU A 384 -13.13 -10.37 8.99
CA LEU A 384 -12.25 -9.56 8.13
C LEU A 384 -12.31 -10.06 6.71
N ALA A 385 -12.39 -9.16 5.75
CA ALA A 385 -12.28 -9.45 4.33
C ALA A 385 -11.53 -8.33 3.62
N GLY A 386 -11.10 -8.56 2.41
CA GLY A 386 -10.44 -7.51 1.65
C GLY A 386 -10.41 -7.78 0.15
N MET A 387 -10.06 -6.78 -0.61
CA MET A 387 -9.95 -6.86 -2.06
C MET A 387 -8.73 -6.10 -2.57
N THR A 388 -8.12 -6.62 -3.62
CA THR A 388 -7.00 -5.99 -4.35
C THR A 388 -6.80 -6.66 -5.70
N GLY A 389 -6.01 -6.06 -6.58
CA GLY A 389 -5.61 -6.65 -7.87
C GLY A 389 -4.43 -7.62 -7.78
N THR A 390 -3.76 -7.75 -6.63
CA THR A 390 -2.42 -8.35 -6.51
C THR A 390 -2.19 -9.11 -5.19
N ALA A 391 -3.19 -9.80 -4.66
CA ALA A 391 -3.09 -10.52 -3.37
C ALA A 391 -2.31 -11.84 -3.44
N GLN A 392 -2.28 -12.50 -4.60
CA GLN A 392 -1.75 -13.86 -4.73
C GLN A 392 -0.27 -13.97 -4.36
N THR A 393 0.52 -12.93 -4.59
CA THR A 393 1.93 -12.90 -4.19
C THR A 393 2.11 -12.89 -2.67
N GLU A 394 1.14 -12.34 -1.95
CA GLU A 394 1.15 -12.17 -0.49
C GLU A 394 0.20 -13.15 0.24
N ALA A 395 -0.38 -14.12 -0.47
CA ALA A 395 -1.37 -15.05 0.06
C ALA A 395 -0.89 -15.80 1.32
N ALA A 396 0.39 -16.16 1.37
CA ALA A 396 0.97 -16.84 2.54
C ALA A 396 1.00 -15.92 3.78
N GLU A 397 1.35 -14.65 3.62
CA GLU A 397 1.41 -13.66 4.70
C GLU A 397 0.02 -13.29 5.19
N LEU A 398 -0.94 -13.06 4.27
CA LEU A 398 -2.34 -12.83 4.59
C LEU A 398 -2.95 -14.00 5.38
N HIS A 399 -2.62 -15.23 4.99
CA HIS A 399 -3.10 -16.42 5.70
C HIS A 399 -2.43 -16.58 7.07
N GLU A 400 -1.14 -16.38 7.17
CA GLU A 400 -0.39 -16.58 8.42
C GLU A 400 -0.79 -15.57 9.49
N ILE A 401 -0.87 -14.28 9.14
CA ILE A 401 -1.12 -13.19 10.09
C ILE A 401 -2.62 -13.04 10.39
N TYR A 402 -3.46 -12.99 9.34
CA TYR A 402 -4.88 -12.63 9.46
C TYR A 402 -5.83 -13.81 9.27
N LYS A 403 -5.32 -15.00 8.91
CA LYS A 403 -6.12 -16.19 8.57
C LYS A 403 -7.02 -15.99 7.34
N LEU A 404 -6.68 -15.03 6.49
CA LEU A 404 -7.42 -14.77 5.26
C LEU A 404 -6.99 -15.71 4.14
N GLY A 405 -7.95 -16.32 3.46
CA GLY A 405 -7.73 -17.02 2.19
C GLY A 405 -7.76 -16.03 1.02
N VAL A 406 -6.99 -16.29 -0.02
CA VAL A 406 -7.01 -15.49 -1.26
C VAL A 406 -7.73 -16.27 -2.34
N VAL A 407 -8.71 -15.63 -2.98
CA VAL A 407 -9.49 -16.22 -4.08
C VAL A 407 -9.35 -15.32 -5.31
N SER A 408 -8.73 -15.86 -6.36
CA SER A 408 -8.60 -15.15 -7.63
C SER A 408 -9.89 -15.21 -8.43
N ILE A 409 -10.53 -14.06 -8.59
CA ILE A 409 -11.77 -13.91 -9.35
C ILE A 409 -11.42 -13.71 -10.85
N PRO A 410 -12.07 -14.42 -11.79
CA PRO A 410 -11.84 -14.20 -13.20
C PRO A 410 -12.25 -12.78 -13.62
N THR A 411 -11.61 -12.24 -14.64
CA THR A 411 -11.98 -10.95 -15.24
C THR A 411 -13.29 -11.06 -16.03
N ASN A 412 -14.06 -9.97 -16.05
CA ASN A 412 -15.30 -9.90 -16.83
C ASN A 412 -15.03 -10.03 -18.33
N MET A 413 -14.03 -9.31 -18.82
CA MET A 413 -13.56 -9.41 -20.21
C MET A 413 -12.13 -9.97 -20.24
N PRO A 414 -11.73 -10.72 -21.29
CA PRO A 414 -10.36 -11.19 -21.43
C PRO A 414 -9.36 -10.03 -21.45
N MET A 415 -8.27 -10.14 -20.70
CA MET A 415 -7.18 -9.17 -20.74
C MET A 415 -6.35 -9.37 -22.00
N ILE A 416 -6.30 -8.36 -22.86
CA ILE A 416 -5.58 -8.38 -24.15
C ILE A 416 -4.33 -7.49 -24.15
N ARG A 417 -3.95 -6.90 -22.98
CA ARG A 417 -2.75 -6.08 -22.86
C ARG A 417 -1.49 -6.87 -23.20
N GLU A 418 -0.59 -6.24 -23.96
CA GLU A 418 0.71 -6.79 -24.29
C GLU A 418 1.78 -6.39 -23.25
N ASP A 419 2.29 -7.36 -22.51
CA ASP A 419 3.40 -7.15 -21.56
C ASP A 419 4.72 -7.44 -22.27
N GLN A 420 5.40 -6.40 -22.76
CA GLN A 420 6.64 -6.49 -23.52
C GLN A 420 7.83 -6.87 -22.62
N SER A 421 8.91 -7.39 -23.23
CA SER A 421 10.14 -7.74 -22.51
C SER A 421 10.83 -6.51 -21.94
N ASP A 422 11.48 -6.69 -20.77
CA ASP A 422 12.28 -5.64 -20.13
C ASP A 422 13.49 -5.30 -21.01
N LEU A 423 13.82 -4.00 -21.10
CA LEU A 423 15.03 -3.49 -21.72
C LEU A 423 16.02 -3.09 -20.62
N ILE A 424 17.23 -3.65 -20.68
CA ILE A 424 18.23 -3.48 -19.64
C ILE A 424 19.45 -2.76 -20.21
N TYR A 425 19.75 -1.59 -19.66
CA TYR A 425 20.88 -0.75 -20.06
C TYR A 425 22.02 -0.85 -19.07
N LYS A 426 23.23 -0.59 -19.52
CA LYS A 426 24.42 -0.62 -18.68
C LYS A 426 24.47 0.57 -17.72
N THR A 427 24.03 1.75 -18.16
CA THR A 427 24.03 2.99 -17.40
C THR A 427 22.62 3.55 -17.21
N GLU A 428 22.42 4.33 -16.15
CA GLU A 428 21.14 5.03 -15.92
C GLU A 428 20.90 6.09 -17.01
N GLU A 429 21.96 6.76 -17.48
CA GLU A 429 21.86 7.80 -18.50
C GLU A 429 21.33 7.23 -19.83
N ALA A 430 21.90 6.12 -20.32
CA ALA A 430 21.44 5.44 -21.53
C ALA A 430 19.99 4.98 -21.41
N LYS A 431 19.62 4.45 -20.24
CA LYS A 431 18.22 4.08 -19.93
C LYS A 431 17.27 5.27 -20.08
N TYR A 432 17.60 6.41 -19.46
CA TYR A 432 16.71 7.58 -19.52
C TYR A 432 16.62 8.21 -20.90
N ILE A 433 17.70 8.19 -21.69
CA ILE A 433 17.65 8.61 -23.10
C ILE A 433 16.67 7.75 -23.87
N ALA A 434 16.77 6.42 -23.74
CA ALA A 434 15.87 5.48 -24.41
C ALA A 434 14.40 5.63 -23.97
N VAL A 435 14.15 5.87 -22.67
CA VAL A 435 12.81 6.18 -22.15
C VAL A 435 12.23 7.41 -22.80
N VAL A 436 13.02 8.50 -22.89
CA VAL A 436 12.54 9.76 -23.48
C VAL A 436 12.26 9.61 -24.98
N ASP A 437 13.08 8.83 -25.70
CA ASP A 437 12.89 8.56 -27.12
C ASP A 437 11.63 7.71 -27.38
N ASP A 438 11.39 6.65 -26.61
CA ASP A 438 10.18 5.82 -26.72
C ASP A 438 8.91 6.64 -26.41
N VAL A 439 8.94 7.44 -25.35
CA VAL A 439 7.81 8.33 -25.00
C VAL A 439 7.55 9.35 -26.11
N ALA A 440 8.59 9.93 -26.73
CA ALA A 440 8.43 10.85 -27.84
C ALA A 440 7.77 10.19 -29.06
N GLU A 441 8.13 8.95 -29.36
CA GLU A 441 7.52 8.17 -30.45
C GLU A 441 6.04 7.88 -30.17
N ARG A 442 5.70 7.46 -28.93
CA ARG A 442 4.33 7.18 -28.52
C ARG A 442 3.48 8.44 -28.51
N TYR A 443 3.99 9.54 -27.99
CA TYR A 443 3.34 10.84 -28.01
C TYR A 443 3.02 11.28 -29.45
N ALA A 444 3.96 11.13 -30.38
CA ALA A 444 3.75 11.48 -31.78
C ALA A 444 2.63 10.63 -32.46
N LYS A 445 2.42 9.39 -32.01
CA LYS A 445 1.32 8.52 -32.44
C LYS A 445 0.00 8.86 -31.78
N GLY A 446 -0.01 9.74 -30.77
CA GLY A 446 -1.20 10.07 -29.97
C GLY A 446 -1.53 9.03 -28.91
N GLN A 447 -0.65 8.06 -28.63
CA GLN A 447 -0.84 7.07 -27.58
C GLN A 447 -0.56 7.68 -26.20
N PRO A 448 -1.47 7.59 -25.22
CA PRO A 448 -1.20 8.04 -23.86
C PRO A 448 -0.16 7.17 -23.15
N VAL A 449 0.70 7.81 -22.35
CA VAL A 449 1.81 7.15 -21.65
C VAL A 449 1.76 7.44 -20.17
N LEU A 450 1.77 6.39 -19.34
CA LEU A 450 1.96 6.49 -17.91
C LEU A 450 3.35 5.96 -17.54
N ILE A 451 4.18 6.82 -16.95
CA ILE A 451 5.56 6.50 -16.59
C ILE A 451 5.65 6.34 -15.08
N GLY A 452 6.01 5.14 -14.62
CA GLY A 452 6.25 4.82 -13.22
C GLY A 452 7.71 5.03 -12.84
N THR A 453 7.96 5.83 -11.78
CA THR A 453 9.28 6.07 -11.20
C THR A 453 9.30 5.68 -9.74
N THR A 454 10.47 5.38 -9.18
CA THR A 454 10.63 4.93 -7.79
C THR A 454 10.89 6.06 -6.80
N SER A 455 11.14 7.29 -7.26
CA SER A 455 11.36 8.45 -6.38
C SER A 455 10.90 9.78 -7.00
N VAL A 456 10.67 10.77 -6.14
CA VAL A 456 10.33 12.14 -6.52
C VAL A 456 11.45 12.73 -7.38
N GLU A 457 12.72 12.54 -7.00
CA GLU A 457 13.88 13.02 -7.72
C GLU A 457 13.91 12.54 -9.18
N ARG A 458 13.63 11.24 -9.39
CA ARG A 458 13.61 10.65 -10.75
C ARG A 458 12.44 11.15 -11.58
N SER A 459 11.29 11.37 -10.95
CA SER A 459 10.14 11.98 -11.64
C SER A 459 10.44 13.40 -12.13
N GLU A 460 11.11 14.20 -11.31
CA GLU A 460 11.52 15.55 -11.66
C GLU A 460 12.66 15.57 -12.69
N TYR A 461 13.57 14.60 -12.62
CA TYR A 461 14.61 14.44 -13.65
C TYR A 461 13.99 14.19 -15.03
N LEU A 462 13.06 13.23 -15.13
CA LEU A 462 12.35 12.94 -16.38
C LEU A 462 11.53 14.13 -16.86
N SER A 463 10.83 14.81 -15.96
CA SER A 463 10.09 16.03 -16.29
C SER A 463 10.96 17.07 -16.97
N ARG A 464 12.18 17.32 -16.45
CA ARG A 464 13.15 18.21 -17.07
C ARG A 464 13.59 17.74 -18.47
N GLN A 465 13.72 16.42 -18.70
CA GLN A 465 14.08 15.89 -20.02
C GLN A 465 12.92 16.06 -21.03
N PHE A 466 11.67 15.79 -20.61
CA PHE A 466 10.50 16.01 -21.46
C PHE A 466 10.30 17.48 -21.79
N THR A 467 10.53 18.41 -20.86
CA THR A 467 10.50 19.85 -21.11
C THR A 467 11.54 20.25 -22.17
N LYS A 468 12.77 19.72 -22.10
CA LYS A 468 13.81 19.95 -23.12
C LYS A 468 13.37 19.46 -24.52
N ARG A 469 12.63 18.35 -24.59
CA ARG A 469 12.09 17.80 -25.84
C ARG A 469 10.74 18.42 -26.26
N ARG A 470 10.22 19.38 -25.48
CA ARG A 470 8.93 20.03 -25.71
C ARG A 470 7.76 19.05 -25.75
N ILE A 471 7.81 18.00 -24.93
CA ILE A 471 6.71 17.04 -24.73
C ILE A 471 5.86 17.56 -23.56
N PRO A 472 4.59 17.94 -23.78
CA PRO A 472 3.67 18.28 -22.72
C PRO A 472 3.48 17.08 -21.79
N HIS A 473 3.54 17.29 -20.48
CA HIS A 473 3.42 16.19 -19.51
C HIS A 473 2.94 16.71 -18.16
N ASN A 474 2.32 15.82 -17.40
CA ASN A 474 1.94 16.04 -16.00
C ASN A 474 2.86 15.24 -15.08
N VAL A 475 3.15 15.79 -13.89
CA VAL A 475 3.95 15.11 -12.86
C VAL A 475 3.08 14.87 -11.64
N LEU A 476 3.00 13.61 -11.23
CA LEU A 476 2.26 13.15 -10.08
C LEU A 476 3.20 12.52 -9.06
N ASN A 477 3.59 13.29 -8.05
CA ASN A 477 4.46 12.85 -6.98
C ASN A 477 4.01 13.43 -5.62
N ALA A 478 4.73 13.13 -4.56
CA ALA A 478 4.40 13.55 -3.20
C ALA A 478 4.23 15.08 -3.03
N LYS A 479 4.82 15.90 -3.92
CA LYS A 479 4.69 17.36 -3.89
C LYS A 479 3.35 17.86 -4.44
N TYR A 480 2.68 17.07 -5.31
CA TYR A 480 1.48 17.45 -6.06
C TYR A 480 0.29 16.54 -5.76
N HIS A 481 0.25 15.93 -4.56
CA HIS A 481 -0.79 14.97 -4.18
C HIS A 481 -2.22 15.56 -4.16
N GLU A 482 -2.36 16.86 -3.93
CA GLU A 482 -3.66 17.54 -3.95
C GLU A 482 -4.30 17.58 -5.36
N GLN A 483 -3.46 17.50 -6.40
CA GLN A 483 -3.91 17.49 -7.79
C GLN A 483 -4.00 16.07 -8.38
N GLU A 484 -3.84 15.02 -7.55
CA GLU A 484 -3.78 13.64 -7.99
C GLU A 484 -5.00 13.24 -8.84
N ALA A 485 -6.20 13.53 -8.34
CA ALA A 485 -7.45 13.18 -9.03
C ALA A 485 -7.58 13.89 -10.38
N THR A 486 -7.20 15.17 -10.44
CA THR A 486 -7.19 15.98 -11.65
C THR A 486 -6.25 15.42 -12.71
N ILE A 487 -5.02 15.10 -12.33
CA ILE A 487 -4.00 14.56 -13.25
C ILE A 487 -4.43 13.19 -13.80
N ILE A 488 -4.95 12.32 -12.94
CA ILE A 488 -5.41 10.98 -13.34
C ILE A 488 -6.63 11.04 -14.24
N ALA A 489 -7.55 11.98 -14.02
CA ALA A 489 -8.74 12.14 -14.84
C ALA A 489 -8.45 12.42 -16.32
N VAL A 490 -7.30 13.04 -16.61
CA VAL A 490 -6.87 13.38 -17.98
C VAL A 490 -5.75 12.47 -18.52
N ALA A 491 -5.20 11.55 -17.70
CA ALA A 491 -4.05 10.74 -18.08
C ALA A 491 -4.33 9.78 -19.25
N GLY A 492 -5.59 9.38 -19.47
CA GLY A 492 -6.01 8.50 -20.56
C GLY A 492 -6.39 9.22 -21.86
N ARG A 493 -6.20 10.53 -21.93
CA ARG A 493 -6.49 11.31 -23.13
C ARG A 493 -5.42 11.11 -24.22
N ARG A 494 -5.77 11.38 -25.45
CA ARG A 494 -4.87 11.26 -26.60
C ARG A 494 -3.57 12.05 -26.41
N GLY A 495 -2.43 11.35 -26.50
CA GLY A 495 -1.11 11.95 -26.31
C GLY A 495 -0.85 12.43 -24.87
N GLY A 496 -1.66 12.00 -23.89
CA GLY A 496 -1.41 12.31 -22.48
C GLY A 496 -0.10 11.68 -22.01
N VAL A 497 0.81 12.45 -21.43
CA VAL A 497 2.04 11.93 -20.82
C VAL A 497 2.00 12.27 -19.34
N THR A 498 2.03 11.21 -18.50
CA THR A 498 1.98 11.37 -17.04
C THR A 498 3.17 10.65 -16.41
N VAL A 499 3.96 11.37 -15.62
CA VAL A 499 5.07 10.84 -14.82
C VAL A 499 4.60 10.70 -13.39
N ALA A 500 4.52 9.48 -12.89
CA ALA A 500 4.03 9.19 -11.55
C ALA A 500 5.11 8.51 -10.69
N THR A 501 5.20 8.87 -9.40
CA THR A 501 6.00 8.12 -8.44
C THR A 501 5.19 6.95 -7.91
N ASN A 502 5.83 5.77 -7.84
CA ASN A 502 5.26 4.54 -7.31
C ASN A 502 3.80 4.33 -7.74
N MET A 503 2.90 4.33 -6.77
CA MET A 503 1.49 4.01 -6.93
C MET A 503 0.58 5.24 -6.92
N ALA A 504 1.10 6.43 -7.25
CA ALA A 504 0.27 7.63 -7.37
C ALA A 504 -0.93 7.36 -8.28
N GLY A 505 -2.11 7.83 -7.87
CA GLY A 505 -3.38 7.50 -8.53
C GLY A 505 -3.99 6.16 -8.14
N ARG A 506 -3.50 5.47 -7.10
CA ARG A 506 -4.12 4.22 -6.60
C ARG A 506 -5.56 4.48 -6.13
N GLY A 507 -6.46 3.54 -6.44
CA GLY A 507 -7.89 3.70 -6.14
C GLY A 507 -8.67 4.59 -7.11
N THR A 508 -8.01 5.21 -8.09
CA THR A 508 -8.63 5.96 -9.20
C THR A 508 -8.37 5.28 -10.53
N ASP A 509 -9.35 5.30 -11.42
CA ASP A 509 -9.24 4.72 -12.76
C ASP A 509 -8.70 5.73 -13.77
N ILE A 510 -7.85 5.24 -14.69
CA ILE A 510 -7.47 5.96 -15.92
C ILE A 510 -8.42 5.49 -17.00
N VAL A 511 -9.34 6.36 -17.37
CA VAL A 511 -10.33 6.10 -18.42
C VAL A 511 -9.77 6.57 -19.77
N LEU A 512 -9.83 5.73 -20.81
CA LEU A 512 -9.41 6.14 -22.15
C LEU A 512 -10.35 7.22 -22.67
N GLY A 513 -9.79 8.30 -23.22
CA GLY A 513 -10.53 9.52 -23.59
C GLY A 513 -10.73 10.53 -22.44
N GLY A 514 -10.41 10.14 -21.20
CA GLY A 514 -10.57 10.98 -20.00
C GLY A 514 -11.84 10.70 -19.19
N ASN A 515 -11.86 11.18 -17.95
CA ASN A 515 -13.01 11.06 -17.06
C ASN A 515 -14.08 12.11 -17.43
N VAL A 516 -15.24 11.66 -17.89
CA VAL A 516 -16.31 12.53 -18.43
C VAL A 516 -16.85 13.49 -17.38
N ASP A 517 -17.08 13.01 -16.15
CA ASP A 517 -17.62 13.86 -15.07
C ASP A 517 -16.64 14.96 -14.70
N PHE A 518 -15.35 14.61 -14.59
CA PHE A 518 -14.30 15.58 -14.30
C PHE A 518 -14.15 16.63 -15.43
N LEU A 519 -14.15 16.17 -16.68
CA LEU A 519 -14.06 17.07 -17.84
C LEU A 519 -15.26 18.01 -17.94
N THR A 520 -16.45 17.53 -17.56
CA THR A 520 -17.67 18.35 -17.51
C THR A 520 -17.55 19.40 -16.40
N ASP A 521 -17.17 19.02 -15.19
CA ASP A 521 -16.95 19.97 -14.07
C ASP A 521 -15.91 21.03 -14.43
N GLN A 522 -14.78 20.62 -14.98
CA GLN A 522 -13.72 21.54 -15.41
C GLN A 522 -14.26 22.57 -16.43
N ARG A 523 -15.01 22.12 -17.44
CA ARG A 523 -15.56 22.97 -18.48
C ARG A 523 -16.58 23.96 -17.93
N LEU A 524 -17.38 23.56 -16.95
CA LEU A 524 -18.33 24.44 -16.28
C LEU A 524 -17.64 25.48 -15.40
N ARG A 525 -16.61 25.10 -14.67
CA ARG A 525 -15.78 26.03 -13.87
C ARG A 525 -15.03 27.03 -14.75
N GLU A 526 -14.53 26.64 -15.90
CA GLU A 526 -13.95 27.56 -16.90
C GLU A 526 -14.94 28.60 -17.42
N ARG A 527 -16.24 28.28 -17.36
CA ARG A 527 -17.35 29.24 -17.68
C ARG A 527 -17.79 30.07 -16.48
N GLY A 528 -17.15 29.89 -15.32
CA GLY A 528 -17.46 30.63 -14.10
C GLY A 528 -18.65 30.07 -13.30
N LEU A 529 -19.06 28.81 -13.58
CA LEU A 529 -20.10 28.12 -12.84
C LEU A 529 -19.44 27.23 -11.75
N ASP A 530 -19.93 27.34 -10.53
CA ASP A 530 -19.44 26.57 -9.39
C ASP A 530 -20.60 25.87 -8.68
N PRO A 531 -20.48 24.58 -8.33
CA PRO A 531 -21.53 23.80 -7.67
C PRO A 531 -21.95 24.33 -6.29
N VAL A 532 -21.11 25.18 -5.66
CA VAL A 532 -21.36 25.75 -4.33
C VAL A 532 -21.89 27.19 -4.46
N GLU A 533 -21.30 28.01 -5.35
CA GLU A 533 -21.63 29.40 -5.51
C GLU A 533 -22.85 29.60 -6.43
N THR A 534 -23.04 28.75 -7.45
CA THR A 534 -24.11 28.83 -8.44
C THR A 534 -24.80 27.49 -8.68
N PRO A 535 -25.39 26.84 -7.66
CA PRO A 535 -25.83 25.44 -7.74
C PRO A 535 -26.92 25.18 -8.79
N GLU A 536 -27.93 26.05 -8.91
CA GLU A 536 -29.02 25.85 -9.87
C GLU A 536 -28.56 26.02 -11.33
N GLU A 537 -27.73 27.03 -11.60
CA GLU A 537 -27.16 27.27 -12.92
C GLU A 537 -26.17 26.20 -13.32
N TYR A 538 -25.36 25.72 -12.34
CA TYR A 538 -24.40 24.63 -12.52
C TYR A 538 -25.13 23.33 -12.87
N GLU A 539 -26.18 22.95 -12.14
CA GLU A 539 -26.93 21.72 -12.39
C GLU A 539 -27.65 21.73 -13.76
N ALA A 540 -28.26 22.84 -14.11
CA ALA A 540 -28.88 23.00 -15.43
C ALA A 540 -27.84 22.91 -16.57
N ALA A 541 -26.69 23.56 -16.40
CA ALA A 541 -25.59 23.49 -17.36
C ALA A 541 -24.95 22.10 -17.42
N TRP A 542 -24.85 21.42 -16.29
CA TRP A 542 -24.33 20.03 -16.20
C TRP A 542 -25.13 19.07 -17.10
N HIS A 543 -26.45 19.09 -16.98
CA HIS A 543 -27.31 18.21 -17.78
C HIS A 543 -27.22 18.48 -19.30
N SER A 544 -26.91 19.69 -19.69
CA SER A 544 -26.73 20.04 -21.12
C SER A 544 -25.32 19.73 -21.64
N GLU A 545 -24.27 19.86 -20.79
CA GLU A 545 -22.88 19.72 -21.20
C GLU A 545 -22.41 18.27 -21.15
N LEU A 546 -22.86 17.50 -20.15
CA LEU A 546 -22.48 16.11 -19.94
C LEU A 546 -22.61 15.21 -21.19
N PRO A 547 -23.72 15.23 -21.94
CA PRO A 547 -23.85 14.46 -23.18
C PRO A 547 -22.81 14.83 -24.24
N ILE A 548 -22.49 16.11 -24.37
CA ILE A 548 -21.52 16.63 -25.33
C ILE A 548 -20.11 16.11 -24.97
N VAL A 549 -19.72 16.28 -23.71
CA VAL A 549 -18.42 15.80 -23.22
C VAL A 549 -18.30 14.28 -23.34
N LYS A 550 -19.39 13.55 -23.08
CA LYS A 550 -19.45 12.09 -23.21
C LYS A 550 -19.22 11.63 -24.64
N GLU A 551 -19.79 12.34 -25.63
CA GLU A 551 -19.59 12.02 -27.05
C GLU A 551 -18.14 12.32 -27.49
N GLU A 552 -17.59 13.49 -27.08
CA GLU A 552 -16.20 13.87 -27.36
C GLU A 552 -15.20 12.87 -26.74
N ALA A 553 -15.38 12.53 -25.47
CA ALA A 553 -14.55 11.56 -24.79
C ALA A 553 -14.62 10.15 -25.41
N SER A 554 -15.83 9.74 -25.84
CA SER A 554 -16.02 8.46 -26.54
C SER A 554 -15.30 8.42 -27.90
N LYS A 555 -15.29 9.54 -28.62
CA LYS A 555 -14.55 9.64 -29.89
C LYS A 555 -13.04 9.59 -29.64
N GLU A 556 -12.55 10.36 -28.68
CA GLU A 556 -11.13 10.38 -28.28
C GLU A 556 -10.68 9.00 -27.77
N ALA A 557 -11.53 8.28 -27.02
CA ALA A 557 -11.26 6.91 -26.56
C ALA A 557 -11.04 5.95 -27.73
N LYS A 558 -11.84 6.06 -28.82
CA LYS A 558 -11.65 5.22 -30.01
C LYS A 558 -10.30 5.48 -30.69
N GLU A 559 -9.90 6.76 -30.80
CA GLU A 559 -8.60 7.14 -31.36
C GLU A 559 -7.45 6.59 -30.51
N VAL A 560 -7.59 6.62 -29.18
CA VAL A 560 -6.62 6.05 -28.25
C VAL A 560 -6.55 4.52 -28.34
N ILE A 561 -7.69 3.85 -28.50
CA ILE A 561 -7.77 2.40 -28.71
C ILE A 561 -7.06 2.01 -30.03
N GLU A 562 -7.28 2.75 -31.11
CA GLU A 562 -6.60 2.55 -32.39
C GLU A 562 -5.08 2.80 -32.31
N ALA A 563 -4.65 3.73 -31.43
CA ALA A 563 -3.23 3.97 -31.16
C ALA A 563 -2.56 2.91 -30.27
N GLY A 564 -3.31 1.91 -29.77
CA GLY A 564 -2.81 0.80 -28.94
C GLY A 564 -3.20 0.88 -27.47
N GLY A 565 -4.08 1.82 -27.08
CA GLY A 565 -4.52 2.01 -25.70
C GLY A 565 -3.46 2.69 -24.83
N LEU A 566 -3.60 2.59 -23.50
CA LEU A 566 -2.64 3.18 -22.56
C LEU A 566 -1.33 2.38 -22.54
N TYR A 567 -0.21 3.07 -22.76
CA TYR A 567 1.12 2.51 -22.60
C TYR A 567 1.67 2.78 -21.20
N VAL A 568 2.05 1.73 -20.48
CA VAL A 568 2.63 1.81 -19.13
C VAL A 568 4.12 1.51 -19.20
N LEU A 569 4.95 2.48 -18.81
CA LEU A 569 6.39 2.40 -18.80
C LEU A 569 6.91 2.46 -17.35
N GLY A 570 7.62 1.41 -16.90
CA GLY A 570 8.34 1.44 -15.62
C GLY A 570 9.82 1.77 -15.84
N THR A 571 10.36 2.74 -15.09
CA THR A 571 11.78 3.14 -15.22
C THR A 571 12.72 2.31 -14.36
N GLU A 572 12.16 1.50 -13.45
CA GLU A 572 12.86 0.56 -12.58
C GLU A 572 11.92 -0.54 -12.10
N ARG A 573 12.49 -1.60 -11.54
CA ARG A 573 11.75 -2.59 -10.77
C ARG A 573 11.63 -2.13 -9.33
N HIS A 574 10.43 -2.25 -8.78
CA HIS A 574 10.19 -2.02 -7.36
C HIS A 574 10.71 -3.18 -6.51
N GLU A 575 10.81 -2.98 -5.22
CA GLU A 575 11.23 -4.01 -4.26
C GLU A 575 10.30 -5.22 -4.25
N SER A 576 9.01 -5.01 -4.54
CA SER A 576 8.01 -6.08 -4.69
C SER A 576 7.46 -6.16 -6.12
N ARG A 577 7.37 -7.40 -6.63
CA ARG A 577 6.70 -7.69 -7.93
C ARG A 577 5.24 -7.27 -7.95
N ARG A 578 4.63 -7.22 -6.80
CA ARG A 578 3.26 -6.77 -6.63
C ARG A 578 3.08 -5.33 -7.11
N ILE A 579 3.97 -4.43 -6.72
CA ILE A 579 3.96 -3.02 -7.13
C ILE A 579 4.13 -2.91 -8.65
N ASP A 580 5.04 -3.69 -9.25
CA ASP A 580 5.21 -3.75 -10.70
C ASP A 580 3.92 -4.19 -11.41
N ASN A 581 3.21 -5.20 -10.86
CA ASN A 581 1.96 -5.69 -11.41
C ASN A 581 0.81 -4.67 -11.25
N GLN A 582 0.79 -3.91 -10.16
CA GLN A 582 -0.18 -2.84 -9.98
C GLN A 582 0.04 -1.69 -10.97
N LEU A 583 1.30 -1.34 -11.23
CA LEU A 583 1.64 -0.36 -12.27
C LEU A 583 1.16 -0.83 -13.65
N ARG A 584 1.49 -2.06 -14.05
CA ARG A 584 1.00 -2.66 -15.30
C ARG A 584 -0.54 -2.69 -15.37
N GLY A 585 -1.20 -2.98 -14.25
CA GLY A 585 -2.65 -3.04 -14.12
C GLY A 585 -3.38 -1.71 -14.34
N ARG A 586 -2.66 -0.62 -14.58
CA ARG A 586 -3.27 0.65 -15.02
C ARG A 586 -3.77 0.60 -16.45
N SER A 587 -3.24 -0.29 -17.27
CA SER A 587 -3.57 -0.50 -18.68
C SER A 587 -4.23 -1.86 -18.91
N GLY A 588 -4.97 -2.00 -20.01
CA GLY A 588 -5.62 -3.25 -20.42
C GLY A 588 -6.80 -3.62 -19.52
N ARG A 589 -7.69 -2.68 -19.20
CA ARG A 589 -8.86 -2.86 -18.33
C ARG A 589 -10.09 -3.16 -19.17
N GLN A 590 -10.98 -4.01 -18.63
CA GLN A 590 -12.28 -4.35 -19.26
C GLN A 590 -12.19 -4.73 -20.75
N GLY A 591 -11.09 -5.38 -21.14
CA GLY A 591 -10.85 -5.79 -22.52
C GLY A 591 -10.26 -4.71 -23.45
N ASP A 592 -9.90 -3.55 -22.91
CA ASP A 592 -9.20 -2.52 -23.66
C ASP A 592 -7.79 -3.00 -24.08
N PRO A 593 -7.29 -2.57 -25.24
CA PRO A 593 -5.89 -2.75 -25.58
C PRO A 593 -4.99 -1.94 -24.68
N GLY A 594 -3.73 -2.33 -24.63
CA GLY A 594 -2.72 -1.61 -23.87
C GLY A 594 -1.38 -2.32 -23.96
N GLU A 595 -0.34 -1.64 -23.53
CA GLU A 595 1.01 -2.16 -23.54
C GLU A 595 1.71 -1.86 -22.22
N SER A 596 2.69 -2.69 -21.84
CA SER A 596 3.60 -2.36 -20.73
C SER A 596 5.03 -2.77 -21.02
N ARG A 597 6.00 -1.97 -20.56
CA ARG A 597 7.43 -2.25 -20.66
C ARG A 597 8.19 -1.66 -19.47
N PHE A 598 9.26 -2.34 -19.06
CA PHE A 598 10.19 -1.82 -18.06
C PHE A 598 11.54 -1.54 -18.69
N TYR A 599 12.10 -0.36 -18.37
CA TYR A 599 13.43 0.10 -18.69
C TYR A 599 14.28 0.03 -17.43
N LEU A 600 15.35 -0.74 -17.45
CA LEU A 600 16.16 -1.04 -16.29
C LEU A 600 17.61 -0.67 -16.56
N SER A 601 18.38 -0.37 -15.52
CA SER A 601 19.80 -0.24 -15.60
C SER A 601 20.51 -1.03 -14.51
N LEU A 602 21.79 -1.25 -14.68
CA LEU A 602 22.60 -1.92 -13.66
C LEU A 602 22.94 -0.99 -12.51
N GLY A 603 22.79 0.31 -12.72
CA GLY A 603 22.90 1.35 -11.70
C GLY A 603 21.65 1.45 -10.82
N ASP A 604 20.53 0.78 -11.14
CA ASP A 604 19.31 0.84 -10.36
C ASP A 604 19.51 0.30 -8.95
N GLU A 605 18.84 0.87 -7.96
CA GLU A 605 19.06 0.59 -6.54
C GLU A 605 18.89 -0.90 -6.19
N LEU A 606 17.88 -1.56 -6.73
CA LEU A 606 17.66 -2.98 -6.55
C LEU A 606 18.85 -3.83 -7.04
N MET A 607 19.46 -3.43 -8.15
CA MET A 607 20.61 -4.11 -8.74
C MET A 607 21.85 -3.92 -7.89
N ARG A 608 22.12 -2.71 -7.41
CA ARG A 608 23.24 -2.39 -6.52
C ARG A 608 23.19 -3.15 -5.21
N ARG A 609 22.00 -3.28 -4.61
CA ARG A 609 21.83 -3.96 -3.31
C ARG A 609 22.11 -5.46 -3.38
N PHE A 610 21.77 -6.15 -4.46
CA PHE A 610 21.71 -7.61 -4.46
C PHE A 610 22.61 -8.35 -5.45
N ASN A 611 23.07 -7.72 -6.53
CA ASN A 611 23.87 -8.42 -7.57
C ASN A 611 24.94 -7.58 -8.28
N GLY A 612 25.24 -6.37 -7.82
CA GLY A 612 26.09 -5.41 -8.53
C GLY A 612 27.43 -6.00 -9.05
N ALA A 613 28.22 -6.59 -8.19
CA ALA A 613 29.57 -7.08 -8.54
C ALA A 613 29.58 -8.27 -9.51
N ALA A 614 28.66 -9.21 -9.38
CA ALA A 614 28.60 -10.38 -10.27
C ALA A 614 28.11 -10.01 -11.69
N LEU A 615 27.17 -9.08 -11.79
CA LEU A 615 26.67 -8.56 -13.05
C LEU A 615 27.66 -7.65 -13.75
N GLU A 616 28.34 -6.78 -13.01
CA GLU A 616 29.40 -5.91 -13.54
C GLU A 616 30.54 -6.71 -14.16
N THR A 617 30.96 -7.80 -13.51
CA THR A 617 31.97 -8.74 -14.04
C THR A 617 31.48 -9.43 -15.32
N LEU A 618 30.21 -9.79 -15.40
CA LEU A 618 29.64 -10.41 -16.60
C LEU A 618 29.62 -9.44 -17.79
N LEU A 619 29.26 -8.20 -17.54
CA LEU A 619 29.13 -7.17 -18.59
C LEU A 619 30.45 -6.66 -19.11
N THR A 620 31.45 -6.53 -18.22
CA THR A 620 32.81 -6.21 -18.62
C THR A 620 33.34 -7.28 -19.59
N ARG A 621 32.93 -8.55 -19.42
CA ARG A 621 33.27 -9.65 -20.35
C ARG A 621 32.52 -9.59 -21.69
N LEU A 622 31.31 -9.03 -21.71
CA LEU A 622 30.49 -8.98 -22.92
C LEU A 622 30.83 -7.80 -23.84
N ASN A 623 31.57 -6.84 -23.38
CA ASN A 623 32.07 -5.64 -24.12
C ASN A 623 30.98 -4.97 -24.99
N LEU A 624 29.75 -4.87 -24.46
CA LEU A 624 28.61 -4.27 -25.16
C LEU A 624 28.67 -2.74 -25.08
N PRO A 625 28.25 -2.04 -26.15
CA PRO A 625 28.03 -0.60 -26.12
C PRO A 625 27.04 -0.18 -25.01
N ASP A 626 27.19 1.04 -24.48
CA ASP A 626 26.38 1.50 -23.35
C ASP A 626 24.92 1.82 -23.73
N ASP A 627 24.68 2.11 -25.00
CA ASP A 627 23.41 2.52 -25.60
C ASP A 627 22.55 1.35 -26.12
N VAL A 628 23.11 0.13 -26.18
CA VAL A 628 22.40 -1.04 -26.66
C VAL A 628 21.76 -1.81 -25.51
N PRO A 629 20.42 -2.05 -25.54
CA PRO A 629 19.75 -2.81 -24.50
C PRO A 629 20.17 -4.28 -24.50
N ILE A 630 20.30 -4.85 -23.31
CA ILE A 630 20.67 -6.24 -23.09
C ILE A 630 19.39 -7.07 -22.93
N GLU A 631 19.10 -7.93 -23.86
CA GLU A 631 18.00 -8.90 -23.78
C GLU A 631 18.49 -10.24 -23.20
N ALA A 632 19.07 -10.26 -22.03
CA ALA A 632 19.57 -11.50 -21.44
C ALA A 632 18.59 -12.10 -20.42
N LYS A 633 18.02 -13.26 -20.75
CA LYS A 633 17.17 -14.04 -19.82
C LYS A 633 17.84 -14.28 -18.45
N MET A 634 19.18 -14.28 -18.40
CA MET A 634 19.95 -14.45 -17.17
C MET A 634 19.86 -13.20 -16.28
N VAL A 635 19.90 -12.00 -16.85
CA VAL A 635 19.77 -10.74 -16.11
C VAL A 635 18.35 -10.60 -15.57
N THR A 636 17.33 -10.90 -16.36
CA THR A 636 15.93 -10.92 -15.90
C THR A 636 15.71 -11.90 -14.75
N ARG A 637 16.38 -13.07 -14.78
CA ARG A 637 16.35 -14.02 -13.65
C ARG A 637 17.04 -13.46 -12.40
N ALA A 638 18.16 -12.77 -12.56
CA ALA A 638 18.89 -12.16 -11.45
C ALA A 638 18.05 -11.07 -10.77
N ILE A 639 17.34 -10.23 -11.56
CA ILE A 639 16.42 -9.22 -11.04
C ILE A 639 15.27 -9.86 -10.27
N LYS A 640 14.62 -10.88 -10.82
CA LYS A 640 13.56 -11.63 -10.15
C LYS A 640 14.05 -12.28 -8.85
N SER A 641 15.29 -12.78 -8.82
CA SER A 641 15.91 -13.32 -7.63
C SER A 641 16.16 -12.24 -6.59
N ALA A 642 16.64 -11.06 -7.00
CA ALA A 642 16.84 -9.92 -6.12
C ALA A 642 15.52 -9.47 -5.46
N GLN A 643 14.45 -9.28 -6.23
CA GLN A 643 13.11 -8.96 -5.71
C GLN A 643 12.65 -10.02 -4.69
N THR A 644 12.80 -11.31 -5.02
CA THR A 644 12.44 -12.40 -4.10
C THR A 644 13.25 -12.34 -2.80
N GLN A 645 14.53 -12.00 -2.86
CA GLN A 645 15.37 -11.85 -1.66
C GLN A 645 14.93 -10.67 -0.79
N VAL A 646 14.57 -9.54 -1.38
CA VAL A 646 14.01 -8.39 -0.66
C VAL A 646 12.71 -8.78 0.02
N GLU A 647 11.75 -9.33 -0.73
CA GLU A 647 10.47 -9.80 -0.21
C GLU A 647 10.66 -10.77 0.97
N MET A 648 11.61 -11.72 0.87
CA MET A 648 11.92 -12.67 1.94
C MET A 648 12.56 -12.01 3.16
N THR A 649 13.51 -11.11 2.97
CA THR A 649 14.17 -10.41 4.07
C THR A 649 13.16 -9.60 4.87
N LEU A 650 12.28 -8.90 4.18
CA LEU A 650 11.20 -8.14 4.78
C LEU A 650 10.23 -9.06 5.55
N ARG A 651 9.83 -10.20 4.99
CA ARG A 651 8.97 -11.20 5.66
C ARG A 651 9.63 -11.81 6.91
N CYS A 652 10.88 -12.23 6.83
CA CYS A 652 11.60 -12.83 7.97
C CYS A 652 11.74 -11.83 9.14
N TRP A 653 12.04 -10.57 8.86
CA TRP A 653 12.12 -9.53 9.87
C TRP A 653 10.78 -9.32 10.60
N PHE A 654 9.68 -9.38 9.86
CA PHE A 654 8.32 -9.21 10.36
C PHE A 654 7.84 -10.36 11.25
N ILE A 655 8.00 -11.59 10.78
CA ILE A 655 7.61 -12.79 11.50
C ILE A 655 8.34 -12.83 12.84
N THR A 656 9.66 -12.57 12.82
CA THR A 656 10.49 -12.56 14.04
C THR A 656 10.07 -11.46 15.01
N SER A 657 9.74 -10.27 14.53
CA SER A 657 9.28 -9.15 15.35
C SER A 657 7.91 -9.41 15.99
N SER A 658 6.97 -10.00 15.25
CA SER A 658 5.64 -10.35 15.75
C SER A 658 5.68 -11.48 16.79
N TYR A 659 6.46 -12.54 16.55
CA TYR A 659 6.67 -13.63 17.51
C TYR A 659 7.40 -13.16 18.77
N LEU A 660 8.41 -12.30 18.63
CA LEU A 660 9.13 -11.75 19.76
C LEU A 660 8.21 -10.94 20.68
N ARG A 661 7.34 -10.10 20.12
CA ARG A 661 6.38 -9.29 20.89
C ARG A 661 5.29 -10.15 21.56
N THR A 662 4.83 -11.22 20.90
CA THR A 662 3.84 -12.15 21.48
C THR A 662 4.48 -12.97 22.61
N PHE A 663 5.72 -13.45 22.42
CA PHE A 663 6.49 -14.15 23.45
C PHE A 663 6.79 -13.25 24.66
N LEU A 664 7.03 -11.95 24.43
CA LEU A 664 7.24 -10.94 25.46
C LEU A 664 6.02 -10.72 26.38
N ARG A 665 4.83 -10.83 25.83
CA ARG A 665 3.58 -10.67 26.59
C ARG A 665 3.19 -11.92 27.38
N THR A 666 3.62 -13.10 26.97
CA THR A 666 3.19 -14.39 27.55
C THR A 666 4.18 -14.98 28.56
N SER A 667 5.43 -14.52 28.60
CA SER A 667 6.45 -15.10 29.49
C SER A 667 6.82 -14.16 30.63
N LYS A 668 6.44 -14.55 31.86
CA LYS A 668 6.94 -13.98 33.13
C LYS A 668 8.38 -14.43 33.44
N PHE A 669 9.29 -14.48 32.45
CA PHE A 669 10.64 -15.03 32.64
C PHE A 669 11.77 -13.99 32.59
N CYS A 670 12.81 -14.25 33.35
CA CYS A 670 13.96 -13.42 33.74
C CYS A 670 14.91 -13.01 32.59
N CYS A 671 15.55 -11.84 32.71
CA CYS A 671 16.42 -11.18 31.71
C CYS A 671 17.54 -11.97 31.03
N SER A 672 18.02 -13.08 31.64
CA SER A 672 19.17 -13.83 31.11
C SER A 672 18.84 -14.74 29.91
N THR A 673 17.61 -15.21 29.79
CA THR A 673 17.12 -16.02 28.65
C THR A 673 16.88 -15.17 27.39
N TRP A 674 16.77 -13.89 27.56
CA TRP A 674 16.48 -12.92 26.50
C TRP A 674 17.66 -12.66 25.57
N VAL A 675 18.83 -12.48 26.13
CA VAL A 675 20.07 -12.29 25.36
C VAL A 675 20.36 -13.51 24.49
N TRP A 676 20.03 -14.70 25.01
CA TRP A 676 20.21 -15.96 24.27
C TRP A 676 19.21 -16.12 23.13
N ALA A 677 17.94 -15.78 23.32
CA ALA A 677 16.92 -15.83 22.27
C ALA A 677 17.19 -14.81 21.15
N LEU A 678 17.65 -13.62 21.49
CA LEU A 678 18.07 -12.58 20.54
C LEU A 678 19.35 -12.98 19.78
N LEU A 679 20.32 -13.61 20.44
CA LEU A 679 21.53 -14.12 19.80
C LEU A 679 21.21 -15.29 18.85
N MET A 680 20.34 -16.20 19.24
CA MET A 680 19.93 -17.32 18.38
C MET A 680 19.07 -16.86 17.19
N ALA A 681 18.17 -15.90 17.37
CA ALA A 681 17.44 -15.29 16.25
C ALA A 681 18.40 -14.56 15.28
N ARG A 682 19.40 -13.84 15.79
CA ARG A 682 20.44 -13.21 14.98
C ARG A 682 21.31 -14.25 14.23
N VAL A 683 21.69 -15.34 14.88
CA VAL A 683 22.48 -16.42 14.28
C VAL A 683 21.66 -17.15 13.19
N THR A 684 20.37 -17.38 13.41
CA THR A 684 19.49 -18.04 12.44
C THR A 684 19.27 -17.15 11.20
N ILE A 685 19.09 -15.85 11.41
CA ILE A 685 18.96 -14.86 10.30
C ILE A 685 20.27 -14.75 9.51
N LEU A 686 21.42 -14.73 10.19
CA LEU A 686 22.73 -14.71 9.54
C LEU A 686 23.05 -16.02 8.81
N ALA A 687 22.60 -17.17 9.32
CA ALA A 687 22.76 -18.46 8.66
C ALA A 687 21.87 -18.58 7.40
N SER A 688 20.67 -18.02 7.40
CA SER A 688 19.78 -18.01 6.22
C SER A 688 20.24 -17.08 5.10
N ILE A 689 20.98 -16.02 5.43
CA ILE A 689 21.56 -15.07 4.46
C ILE A 689 22.87 -15.61 3.85
N GLY A 690 23.56 -16.53 4.55
CA GLY A 690 24.89 -17.03 4.19
C GLY A 690 24.94 -18.23 3.24
N THR A 691 23.85 -18.84 2.82
CA THR A 691 23.83 -20.12 2.10
C THR A 691 24.00 -20.06 0.57
N SER A 692 24.41 -18.95 -0.01
CA SER A 692 24.74 -18.89 -1.45
C SER A 692 26.23 -18.95 -1.79
N SER A 693 27.13 -19.07 -0.83
CA SER A 693 28.56 -19.31 -1.12
C SER A 693 29.26 -20.12 -0.03
N GLY A 694 29.55 -21.33 -0.38
CA GLY A 694 30.48 -22.33 0.08
C GLY A 694 31.21 -22.20 1.43
N ARG A 695 31.06 -23.27 2.21
CA ARG A 695 31.86 -23.79 3.33
C ARG A 695 31.45 -23.40 4.74
N PHE A 696 30.65 -24.27 5.30
CA PHE A 696 30.47 -24.46 6.76
C PHE A 696 31.80 -24.79 7.46
N SER A 697 32.28 -23.87 8.29
CA SER A 697 33.34 -24.19 9.26
C SER A 697 33.11 -23.62 10.67
N LEU A 698 32.08 -22.83 10.89
CA LEU A 698 31.82 -22.15 12.17
C LEU A 698 30.79 -22.85 13.09
N VAL A 699 29.91 -23.68 12.56
CA VAL A 699 28.84 -24.33 13.37
C VAL A 699 29.39 -25.40 14.31
N ASN A 700 30.51 -26.02 13.97
CA ASN A 700 31.13 -27.07 14.80
C ASN A 700 31.95 -26.57 16.00
N LYS A 701 32.21 -25.27 16.13
CA LYS A 701 32.91 -24.69 17.30
C LYS A 701 31.98 -24.24 18.43
N VAL A 702 30.71 -24.02 18.14
CA VAL A 702 29.73 -23.56 19.16
C VAL A 702 29.05 -24.72 19.88
N SER A 703 28.96 -25.90 19.27
CA SER A 703 28.39 -27.11 19.92
C SER A 703 29.27 -27.75 20.98
N LYS A 704 30.55 -27.35 21.11
CA LYS A 704 31.49 -27.85 22.12
C LYS A 704 31.61 -26.99 23.38
N ALA A 705 30.86 -25.90 23.51
CA ALA A 705 30.89 -24.99 24.66
C ALA A 705 29.63 -25.11 25.54
N ALA A 706 29.16 -26.29 25.84
CA ALA A 706 28.25 -26.52 26.97
C ALA A 706 28.72 -27.82 27.67
N PRO A 707 29.09 -27.72 28.97
CA PRO A 707 28.07 -27.75 29.97
C PRO A 707 28.40 -26.92 31.23
N LEU A 708 27.55 -26.02 31.57
CA LEU A 708 27.46 -25.47 32.93
C LEU A 708 26.01 -25.59 33.42
N LYS A 709 25.61 -26.88 33.65
CA LYS A 709 24.54 -27.20 34.59
C LYS A 709 25.20 -27.74 35.86
N ARG A 710 25.08 -26.99 36.92
CA ARG A 710 25.00 -27.32 38.34
C ARG A 710 25.75 -26.30 39.19
N ARG A 711 24.94 -25.45 39.81
CA ARG A 711 25.01 -24.97 41.19
C ARG A 711 24.27 -23.64 41.30
N ILE A 712 23.07 -23.70 41.72
CA ILE A 712 22.44 -22.77 42.67
C ILE A 712 21.25 -23.59 43.21
N SER A 713 21.47 -24.14 44.38
CA SER A 713 20.44 -24.50 45.35
C SER A 713 20.06 -23.25 46.11
#